data_c1a34ef4e5f24faf83fd41433caf30fa
#
_entry.id   c1a34ef4e5f24faf83fd41433caf30fa
#
_cell.length_a   1.000
_cell.length_b   1.000
_cell.length_c   1.000
_cell.angle_alpha   90.00
_cell.angle_beta   90.00
_cell.angle_gamma   90.00
#
_symmetry.space_group_name_H-M   'P 1'
#
loop_
_entity.id
_entity.type
_entity.pdbx_description
1 polymer ?
#
loop_
_entity_poly.entity_id
_entity_poly.type
_entity_poly.pdbx_seq_one_letter_code
_entity_poly.pdbx_strand_id
1 'polypeptide(L)'
;MNTISRIKMKVFVHVFLLLVCLSQLSLTAQNKITLSGKVTDQQGTPLSLVTIAVENTVSGTYTDDSGLYSLQVSPGKHTFVVSSLGYQTIKTSLDLHHNKTLDFKLEESSVNISPVEVYGKTQSQQVRESALSVNALDVKPVINSLNSLNELVNRTSGVKIREEGGVGSDFDLSINGLSGNSVRYFIDGVPLDSKGSYVTLANLPVNLIDRVEIYKGVVPASLGTDALGGAVNIITQAEKKSFMDASYSIGSFHTHRANLNAQFMEQHTGLVVRPAIGISYSKNDYRMKDVQMRNETGDQFIYGTPKRFHDGYFSLLAQIEAGITGKFWADELFVSASYSKTDKELQTGSIQTKVYGMAERNSDAWNVSVRYNKYNFMTEGMTLKATLSHTWDHSITIDTAYRKYYWDGGYIVSQRNEIRGNEPSIRHYKRPLTIVRVNLDYQLDGHHGLNLNYHMNRTGNDRYDDLDQSFEPSNDAVTKHIIGLTYSQSFFDGKMQNVFFAKDYVNHPNIRQTDQSTVTGSDKVQGSTTKNYFGYGTGLRYMFFDPLAVKVSYEHSIRLPIARELLGNGTTIYANVVLKPEKSNNVNLALFGTWHPAGRHTIYYEANGFLRYVDNYIQTSVIEKEGMMQFVNDPAVHIKGVEGEIRYDWDGRLQLMANVSYQDARDQQKYKEDGKPSATYDNHVPNRPWLFGSAEASYTFHNLLLHDNKLRLGCTFQWVHWYFLTWEAYGNRDTKARIPSQHICNANITYSWKHDSYNISLECSNFLDETAYDNYKLQKPGRAFFAKFRVFIN
;
A
#
# COMPACT_ATOMS: atom_id res chain seq x y z
N MET A 1 34.16 24.28 -14.76
CA MET A 1 33.03 23.40 -15.23
C MET A 1 33.44 22.14 -16.02
N ASN A 2 34.72 21.82 -16.17
CA ASN A 2 35.17 20.74 -17.07
C ASN A 2 35.81 19.49 -16.39
N THR A 3 35.96 19.46 -15.08
CA THR A 3 36.64 18.33 -14.41
C THR A 3 35.63 17.28 -13.86
N ILE A 4 34.45 17.72 -13.44
CA ILE A 4 33.40 16.82 -12.88
C ILE A 4 32.69 16.02 -13.98
N SER A 5 32.54 16.59 -15.18
CA SER A 5 31.99 15.92 -16.36
C SER A 5 32.88 14.76 -16.85
N ARG A 6 34.17 14.92 -16.79
CA ARG A 6 35.15 13.89 -17.23
C ARG A 6 35.26 12.71 -16.26
N ILE A 7 35.01 12.92 -14.95
CA ILE A 7 35.01 11.85 -13.96
C ILE A 7 33.73 11.01 -14.09
N LYS A 8 32.57 11.64 -14.29
CA LYS A 8 31.30 10.92 -14.46
C LYS A 8 31.28 10.06 -15.74
N MET A 9 31.88 10.55 -16.82
CA MET A 9 31.97 9.80 -18.07
C MET A 9 32.98 8.66 -17.98
N LYS A 10 34.05 8.79 -17.21
CA LYS A 10 35.02 7.68 -16.98
C LYS A 10 34.41 6.56 -16.14
N VAL A 11 33.65 6.89 -15.09
CA VAL A 11 32.95 5.87 -14.27
C VAL A 11 31.90 5.14 -15.09
N PHE A 12 31.12 5.83 -15.91
CA PHE A 12 30.13 5.22 -16.78
C PHE A 12 30.76 4.30 -17.85
N VAL A 13 31.90 4.71 -18.42
CA VAL A 13 32.65 3.91 -19.38
C VAL A 13 33.29 2.68 -18.70
N HIS A 14 33.77 2.79 -17.47
CA HIS A 14 34.33 1.64 -16.76
C HIS A 14 33.26 0.64 -16.32
N VAL A 15 32.07 1.12 -15.90
CA VAL A 15 30.91 0.25 -15.59
C VAL A 15 30.40 -0.43 -16.87
N PHE A 16 30.36 0.29 -18.00
CA PHE A 16 29.98 -0.27 -19.28
C PHE A 16 30.99 -1.29 -19.81
N LEU A 17 32.31 -1.01 -19.65
CA LEU A 17 33.39 -1.95 -19.99
C LEU A 17 33.37 -3.19 -19.07
N LEU A 18 33.04 -3.04 -17.78
CA LEU A 18 32.87 -4.17 -16.85
C LEU A 18 31.68 -5.05 -17.27
N LEU A 19 30.58 -4.44 -17.70
CA LEU A 19 29.43 -5.17 -18.25
C LEU A 19 29.73 -5.89 -19.57
N VAL A 20 30.56 -5.28 -20.44
CA VAL A 20 31.00 -5.90 -21.69
C VAL A 20 32.04 -7.02 -21.45
N CYS A 21 32.89 -6.89 -20.43
CA CYS A 21 33.82 -7.98 -20.05
C CYS A 21 33.09 -9.17 -19.40
N LEU A 22 31.97 -8.94 -18.72
CA LEU A 22 31.12 -10.03 -18.18
C LEU A 22 30.34 -10.76 -19.27
N SER A 23 30.18 -10.19 -20.47
CA SER A 23 29.51 -10.83 -21.61
C SER A 23 30.37 -11.88 -22.33
N GLN A 24 31.63 -12.07 -21.93
CA GLN A 24 32.54 -13.10 -22.49
C GLN A 24 32.54 -14.41 -21.69
N LEU A 25 31.68 -14.53 -20.67
CA LEU A 25 31.43 -15.84 -20.05
C LEU A 25 30.59 -16.66 -21.02
N SER A 26 31.25 -17.60 -21.67
CA SER A 26 30.66 -18.54 -22.62
C SER A 26 29.44 -19.23 -22.01
N LEU A 27 28.25 -18.83 -22.46
CA LEU A 27 27.01 -19.58 -22.25
C LEU A 27 27.19 -20.95 -22.90
N THR A 28 27.51 -21.96 -22.12
CA THR A 28 27.26 -23.33 -22.52
C THR A 28 25.74 -23.47 -22.61
N ALA A 29 25.22 -23.49 -23.85
CA ALA A 29 23.84 -23.83 -24.10
C ALA A 29 23.58 -25.20 -23.44
N GLN A 30 22.79 -25.24 -22.37
CA GLN A 30 22.34 -26.51 -21.82
C GLN A 30 21.51 -27.19 -22.89
N ASN A 31 22.01 -28.31 -23.40
CA ASN A 31 21.27 -29.14 -24.33
C ASN A 31 20.00 -29.64 -23.65
N LYS A 32 18.85 -29.10 -24.02
CA LYS A 32 17.55 -29.60 -23.54
C LYS A 32 17.26 -30.92 -24.22
N ILE A 33 16.77 -31.87 -23.45
CA ILE A 33 16.37 -33.19 -23.89
C ILE A 33 14.85 -33.20 -23.99
N THR A 34 14.33 -33.80 -25.09
CA THR A 34 12.90 -33.93 -25.30
C THR A 34 12.43 -35.30 -24.83
N LEU A 35 11.53 -35.34 -23.86
CA LEU A 35 10.73 -36.52 -23.53
C LEU A 35 9.39 -36.40 -24.26
N SER A 36 9.05 -37.36 -25.08
CA SER A 36 7.78 -37.39 -25.82
C SER A 36 7.14 -38.77 -25.68
N GLY A 37 5.87 -38.90 -26.04
CA GLY A 37 5.16 -40.16 -26.00
C GLY A 37 3.66 -40.00 -26.10
N LYS A 38 2.94 -41.07 -25.84
CA LYS A 38 1.48 -41.13 -25.87
C LYS A 38 0.94 -41.62 -24.54
N VAL A 39 -0.17 -41.02 -24.10
CA VAL A 39 -0.90 -41.46 -22.90
C VAL A 39 -2.24 -42.04 -23.32
N THR A 40 -2.52 -43.25 -22.86
CA THR A 40 -3.76 -43.98 -23.14
C THR A 40 -4.36 -44.56 -21.87
N ASP A 41 -5.64 -44.92 -21.89
CA ASP A 41 -6.25 -45.81 -20.92
C ASP A 41 -5.80 -47.25 -21.07
N GLN A 42 -6.30 -48.19 -20.24
CA GLN A 42 -6.02 -49.61 -20.30
C GLN A 42 -6.55 -50.27 -21.59
N GLN A 43 -7.56 -49.70 -22.22
CA GLN A 43 -8.18 -50.13 -23.47
C GLN A 43 -7.45 -49.58 -24.69
N GLY A 44 -6.47 -48.68 -24.50
CA GLY A 44 -5.67 -48.08 -25.58
C GLY A 44 -6.29 -46.82 -26.17
N THR A 45 -7.34 -46.25 -25.55
CA THR A 45 -7.96 -45.00 -25.98
C THR A 45 -7.04 -43.84 -25.62
N PRO A 46 -6.73 -42.90 -26.53
CA PRO A 46 -5.94 -41.73 -26.22
C PRO A 46 -6.61 -40.86 -25.18
N LEU A 47 -5.83 -40.37 -24.20
CA LEU A 47 -6.30 -39.48 -23.16
C LEU A 47 -5.77 -38.05 -23.40
N SER A 48 -6.69 -37.09 -23.63
CA SER A 48 -6.37 -35.68 -23.78
C SER A 48 -6.28 -34.98 -22.43
N LEU A 49 -5.56 -33.86 -22.38
CA LEU A 49 -5.41 -33.01 -21.17
C LEU A 49 -4.80 -33.75 -19.96
N VAL A 50 -4.09 -34.85 -20.16
CA VAL A 50 -3.31 -35.47 -19.10
C VAL A 50 -2.10 -34.61 -18.78
N THR A 51 -1.90 -34.28 -17.53
CA THR A 51 -0.73 -33.53 -17.07
C THR A 51 0.48 -34.41 -16.94
N ILE A 52 1.60 -34.05 -17.56
CA ILE A 52 2.92 -34.64 -17.37
C ILE A 52 3.82 -33.55 -16.79
N ALA A 53 4.19 -33.65 -15.51
CA ALA A 53 5.00 -32.66 -14.81
C ALA A 53 6.25 -33.29 -14.20
N VAL A 54 7.31 -32.53 -14.10
CA VAL A 54 8.51 -32.92 -13.33
C VAL A 54 8.30 -32.56 -11.88
N GLU A 55 8.36 -33.54 -10.99
CA GLU A 55 8.13 -33.39 -9.55
C GLU A 55 9.03 -32.31 -8.95
N ASN A 56 8.47 -31.46 -8.11
CA ASN A 56 9.14 -30.32 -7.46
C ASN A 56 9.70 -29.24 -8.40
N THR A 57 9.20 -29.16 -9.66
CA THR A 57 9.58 -28.11 -10.61
C THR A 57 8.33 -27.48 -11.24
N VAL A 58 8.52 -26.37 -11.95
CA VAL A 58 7.46 -25.73 -12.77
C VAL A 58 7.40 -26.29 -14.19
N SER A 59 8.22 -27.30 -14.54
CA SER A 59 8.28 -27.88 -15.87
C SER A 59 7.20 -28.94 -16.04
N GLY A 60 6.32 -28.76 -17.03
CA GLY A 60 5.26 -29.71 -17.35
C GLY A 60 4.65 -29.43 -18.72
N THR A 61 3.84 -30.37 -19.19
CA THR A 61 3.08 -30.31 -20.45
C THR A 61 1.75 -31.04 -20.29
N TYR A 62 0.87 -30.90 -21.28
CA TYR A 62 -0.39 -31.65 -21.38
C TYR A 62 -0.42 -32.47 -22.66
N THR A 63 -1.17 -33.59 -22.66
CA THR A 63 -1.46 -34.33 -23.88
C THR A 63 -2.46 -33.56 -24.74
N ASP A 64 -2.26 -33.67 -26.07
CA ASP A 64 -3.22 -33.21 -27.08
C ASP A 64 -4.41 -34.19 -27.23
N ASP A 65 -5.33 -33.90 -28.17
CA ASP A 65 -6.53 -34.73 -28.42
C ASP A 65 -6.20 -36.14 -28.93
N SER A 66 -5.01 -36.39 -29.41
CA SER A 66 -4.49 -37.70 -29.82
C SER A 66 -3.74 -38.43 -28.70
N GLY A 67 -3.70 -37.81 -27.48
CA GLY A 67 -2.96 -38.32 -26.33
C GLY A 67 -1.45 -38.14 -26.41
N LEU A 68 -0.93 -37.38 -27.38
CA LEU A 68 0.50 -37.14 -27.54
C LEU A 68 0.99 -36.00 -26.66
N TYR A 69 2.23 -36.14 -26.14
CA TYR A 69 2.88 -35.12 -25.34
C TYR A 69 4.34 -34.91 -25.74
N SER A 70 4.86 -33.70 -25.46
CA SER A 70 6.29 -33.40 -25.64
C SER A 70 6.70 -32.42 -24.53
N LEU A 71 7.75 -32.79 -23.79
CA LEU A 71 8.27 -32.01 -22.65
C LEU A 71 9.79 -31.87 -22.79
N GLN A 72 10.29 -30.65 -22.70
CA GLN A 72 11.72 -30.36 -22.69
C GLN A 72 12.24 -30.24 -21.25
N VAL A 73 13.27 -31.03 -20.92
CA VAL A 73 13.92 -31.08 -19.63
C VAL A 73 15.44 -30.97 -19.76
N SER A 74 16.13 -30.53 -18.68
CA SER A 74 17.59 -30.59 -18.62
C SER A 74 18.09 -32.05 -18.55
N PRO A 75 19.30 -32.39 -18.99
CA PRO A 75 19.90 -33.68 -18.73
C PRO A 75 19.99 -34.01 -17.25
N GLY A 76 19.71 -35.27 -16.88
CA GLY A 76 19.82 -35.76 -15.51
C GLY A 76 18.62 -36.58 -15.04
N LYS A 77 18.60 -36.90 -13.76
CA LYS A 77 17.56 -37.69 -13.11
C LYS A 77 16.36 -36.87 -12.76
N HIS A 78 15.18 -37.19 -13.30
CA HIS A 78 13.91 -36.52 -13.05
C HIS A 78 12.84 -37.52 -12.63
N THR A 79 11.94 -37.11 -11.73
CA THR A 79 10.72 -37.87 -11.42
C THR A 79 9.55 -37.21 -12.15
N PHE A 80 8.90 -37.91 -13.03
CA PHE A 80 7.73 -37.48 -13.80
C PHE A 80 6.47 -37.92 -13.08
N VAL A 81 5.52 -36.99 -12.93
CA VAL A 81 4.18 -37.25 -12.40
C VAL A 81 3.20 -37.10 -13.54
N VAL A 82 2.50 -38.19 -13.86
CA VAL A 82 1.47 -38.24 -14.90
C VAL A 82 0.13 -38.40 -14.24
N SER A 83 -0.77 -37.45 -14.43
CA SER A 83 -2.06 -37.41 -13.77
C SER A 83 -3.19 -36.93 -14.65
N SER A 84 -4.36 -37.52 -14.50
CA SER A 84 -5.61 -37.12 -15.15
C SER A 84 -6.79 -37.39 -14.22
N LEU A 85 -7.86 -36.60 -14.34
CA LEU A 85 -9.07 -36.77 -13.58
C LEU A 85 -9.73 -38.11 -13.91
N GLY A 86 -10.03 -38.93 -12.89
CA GLY A 86 -10.63 -40.25 -13.02
C GLY A 86 -9.62 -41.39 -13.25
N TYR A 87 -8.30 -41.10 -13.22
CA TYR A 87 -7.24 -42.08 -13.39
C TYR A 87 -6.26 -42.09 -12.23
N GLN A 88 -5.57 -43.25 -12.01
CA GLN A 88 -4.51 -43.33 -10.99
C GLN A 88 -3.28 -42.56 -11.46
N THR A 89 -2.71 -41.75 -10.57
CA THR A 89 -1.48 -40.99 -10.84
C THR A 89 -0.27 -41.92 -10.88
N ILE A 90 0.52 -41.84 -11.94
CA ILE A 90 1.78 -42.56 -12.10
C ILE A 90 2.96 -41.64 -11.77
N LYS A 91 3.91 -42.14 -10.97
CA LYS A 91 5.20 -41.50 -10.76
C LYS A 91 6.30 -42.38 -11.32
N THR A 92 7.13 -41.81 -12.21
CA THR A 92 8.22 -42.56 -12.87
C THR A 92 9.51 -41.74 -12.80
N SER A 93 10.57 -42.32 -12.24
CA SER A 93 11.90 -41.69 -12.20
C SER A 93 12.74 -42.17 -13.40
N LEU A 94 13.26 -41.22 -14.16
CA LEU A 94 14.08 -41.45 -15.34
C LEU A 94 15.36 -40.62 -15.25
N ASP A 95 16.46 -41.24 -15.70
CA ASP A 95 17.72 -40.56 -15.93
C ASP A 95 17.86 -40.30 -17.43
N LEU A 96 17.75 -39.02 -17.82
CA LEU A 96 17.66 -38.59 -19.22
C LEU A 96 18.94 -37.91 -19.66
N HIS A 97 19.64 -38.51 -20.64
CA HIS A 97 20.83 -37.95 -21.27
C HIS A 97 20.66 -37.74 -22.78
N HIS A 98 19.59 -38.30 -23.36
CA HIS A 98 19.21 -38.19 -24.78
C HIS A 98 17.70 -38.11 -24.91
N ASN A 99 17.22 -37.62 -26.05
CA ASN A 99 15.79 -37.61 -26.37
C ASN A 99 15.20 -39.02 -26.18
N LYS A 100 14.05 -39.10 -25.52
CA LYS A 100 13.42 -40.39 -25.20
C LYS A 100 11.93 -40.32 -25.46
N THR A 101 11.42 -41.42 -26.05
CA THR A 101 9.97 -41.64 -26.18
C THR A 101 9.52 -42.59 -25.08
N LEU A 102 8.46 -42.23 -24.35
CA LEU A 102 7.87 -43.02 -23.27
C LEU A 102 6.37 -42.89 -23.28
N ASP A 103 5.68 -44.04 -23.45
CA ASP A 103 4.21 -44.05 -23.39
C ASP A 103 3.74 -44.41 -21.98
N PHE A 104 2.62 -43.81 -21.56
CA PHE A 104 1.98 -44.10 -20.28
C PHE A 104 0.59 -44.68 -20.48
N LYS A 105 0.26 -45.71 -19.68
CA LYS A 105 -1.09 -46.28 -19.61
C LYS A 105 -1.65 -45.97 -18.23
N LEU A 106 -2.73 -45.23 -18.17
CA LEU A 106 -3.41 -44.88 -16.92
C LEU A 106 -4.54 -45.86 -16.61
N GLU A 107 -4.63 -46.31 -15.36
CA GLU A 107 -5.73 -47.14 -14.88
C GLU A 107 -6.86 -46.25 -14.35
N GLU A 108 -8.12 -46.59 -14.72
CA GLU A 108 -9.27 -45.90 -14.11
C GLU A 108 -9.27 -46.11 -12.62
N SER A 109 -9.47 -45.00 -11.89
CA SER A 109 -9.57 -45.02 -10.43
C SER A 109 -11.05 -45.12 -10.04
N SER A 110 -11.48 -46.27 -9.52
CA SER A 110 -12.79 -46.46 -8.91
C SER A 110 -12.86 -45.91 -7.46
N VAL A 111 -11.79 -45.36 -6.96
CA VAL A 111 -11.73 -44.74 -5.65
C VAL A 111 -12.14 -43.28 -5.77
N ASN A 112 -13.10 -42.85 -4.96
CA ASN A 112 -13.31 -41.44 -4.67
C ASN A 112 -11.94 -40.85 -4.26
N ILE A 113 -11.22 -40.29 -5.21
CA ILE A 113 -9.99 -39.56 -4.92
C ILE A 113 -10.46 -38.34 -4.16
N SER A 114 -10.21 -38.31 -2.85
CA SER A 114 -10.07 -37.02 -2.17
C SER A 114 -9.11 -36.23 -3.07
N PRO A 115 -9.50 -35.05 -3.57
CA PRO A 115 -8.63 -34.28 -4.44
C PRO A 115 -7.29 -34.18 -3.71
N VAL A 116 -6.22 -34.63 -4.35
CA VAL A 116 -4.86 -34.26 -3.92
C VAL A 116 -4.82 -32.77 -4.20
N GLU A 117 -5.22 -31.99 -3.20
CA GLU A 117 -5.04 -30.57 -3.21
C GLU A 117 -3.53 -30.35 -3.26
N VAL A 118 -3.01 -30.13 -4.46
CA VAL A 118 -1.70 -29.48 -4.63
C VAL A 118 -1.94 -28.06 -4.12
N TYR A 119 -1.62 -27.82 -2.86
CA TYR A 119 -1.60 -26.48 -2.28
C TYR A 119 -0.51 -25.68 -2.96
N GLY A 120 -0.81 -25.20 -4.18
CA GLY A 120 0.00 -24.19 -4.82
C GLY A 120 -0.03 -22.96 -3.96
N LYS A 121 1.15 -22.47 -3.52
CA LYS A 121 1.24 -21.24 -2.74
C LYS A 121 0.60 -20.10 -3.53
N THR A 122 -0.34 -19.38 -2.90
CA THR A 122 -0.93 -18.18 -3.51
C THR A 122 0.16 -17.11 -3.73
N GLN A 123 -0.06 -16.18 -4.66
CA GLN A 123 0.89 -15.09 -4.87
C GLN A 123 1.13 -14.29 -3.57
N SER A 124 0.08 -14.04 -2.79
CA SER A 124 0.21 -13.37 -1.49
C SER A 124 1.06 -14.17 -0.50
N GLN A 125 0.95 -15.49 -0.50
CA GLN A 125 1.80 -16.35 0.33
C GLN A 125 3.26 -16.30 -0.13
N GLN A 126 3.52 -16.35 -1.45
CA GLN A 126 4.88 -16.23 -2.01
C GLN A 126 5.53 -14.89 -1.64
N VAL A 127 4.76 -13.80 -1.71
CA VAL A 127 5.21 -12.46 -1.30
C VAL A 127 5.52 -12.44 0.20
N ARG A 128 4.63 -12.96 1.05
CA ARG A 128 4.89 -13.06 2.52
C ARG A 128 6.12 -13.86 2.86
N GLU A 129 6.41 -14.90 2.07
CA GLU A 129 7.58 -15.77 2.27
C GLU A 129 8.87 -15.22 1.63
N SER A 130 8.88 -14.02 1.05
CA SER A 130 10.08 -13.40 0.49
C SER A 130 11.13 -13.05 1.56
N ALA A 131 12.35 -12.73 1.14
CA ALA A 131 13.46 -12.41 2.06
C ALA A 131 13.27 -11.09 2.83
N LEU A 132 12.34 -10.23 2.40
CA LEU A 132 12.02 -8.98 3.08
C LEU A 132 10.82 -9.14 4.01
N SER A 133 10.71 -8.30 5.04
CA SER A 133 9.54 -8.26 5.91
C SER A 133 8.37 -7.60 5.16
N VAL A 134 7.42 -8.41 4.72
CA VAL A 134 6.25 -7.95 3.95
C VAL A 134 5.00 -8.75 4.31
N ASN A 135 3.89 -8.04 4.50
CA ASN A 135 2.56 -8.64 4.57
C ASN A 135 1.85 -8.49 3.21
N ALA A 136 1.21 -9.55 2.76
CA ALA A 136 0.36 -9.53 1.59
C ALA A 136 -1.06 -9.96 1.97
N LEU A 137 -2.03 -9.13 1.63
CA LEU A 137 -3.43 -9.28 2.02
C LEU A 137 -4.28 -9.44 0.77
N ASP A 138 -4.94 -10.58 0.63
CA ASP A 138 -5.90 -10.80 -0.45
C ASP A 138 -7.19 -10.03 -0.18
N VAL A 139 -7.68 -9.29 -1.18
CA VAL A 139 -8.91 -8.49 -1.06
C VAL A 139 -10.15 -9.33 -1.40
N LYS A 140 -10.06 -10.27 -2.32
CA LYS A 140 -11.19 -11.10 -2.78
C LYS A 140 -12.02 -11.73 -1.65
N PRO A 141 -11.44 -12.35 -0.59
CA PRO A 141 -12.22 -12.98 0.47
C PRO A 141 -13.05 -12.01 1.31
N VAL A 142 -12.66 -10.74 1.37
CA VAL A 142 -13.26 -9.72 2.24
C VAL A 142 -13.89 -8.55 1.48
N ILE A 143 -13.86 -8.56 0.15
CA ILE A 143 -14.31 -7.46 -0.72
C ILE A 143 -15.76 -7.05 -0.47
N ASN A 144 -16.61 -8.01 -0.08
CA ASN A 144 -18.03 -7.77 0.18
C ASN A 144 -18.28 -7.07 1.51
N SER A 145 -17.38 -7.20 2.48
CA SER A 145 -17.46 -6.61 3.82
C SER A 145 -16.56 -5.40 4.02
N LEU A 146 -15.84 -4.94 2.99
CA LEU A 146 -14.97 -3.75 3.07
C LEU A 146 -15.68 -2.52 2.53
N ASN A 147 -15.64 -1.46 3.32
CA ASN A 147 -16.06 -0.12 2.90
C ASN A 147 -14.89 0.70 2.34
N SER A 148 -13.67 0.45 2.84
CA SER A 148 -12.44 1.09 2.35
C SER A 148 -11.23 0.19 2.54
N LEU A 149 -10.14 0.46 1.82
CA LEU A 149 -8.87 -0.23 2.04
C LEU A 149 -8.23 0.08 3.38
N ASN A 150 -8.50 1.24 3.95
CA ASN A 150 -8.03 1.58 5.29
C ASN A 150 -8.42 0.52 6.31
N GLU A 151 -9.64 -0.01 6.24
CA GLU A 151 -10.12 -1.06 7.14
C GLU A 151 -9.28 -2.33 7.05
N LEU A 152 -8.94 -2.77 5.83
CA LEU A 152 -8.12 -3.96 5.62
C LEU A 152 -6.68 -3.75 6.10
N VAL A 153 -6.07 -2.63 5.71
CA VAL A 153 -4.68 -2.30 6.04
C VAL A 153 -4.51 -2.11 7.56
N ASN A 154 -5.50 -1.50 8.24
CA ASN A 154 -5.48 -1.28 9.68
C ASN A 154 -5.60 -2.57 10.52
N ARG A 155 -5.98 -3.70 9.90
CA ARG A 155 -6.03 -5.03 10.54
C ARG A 155 -4.70 -5.80 10.46
N THR A 156 -3.67 -5.20 9.88
CA THR A 156 -2.36 -5.83 9.67
C THR A 156 -1.45 -5.60 10.87
N SER A 157 -0.67 -6.62 11.27
CA SER A 157 0.34 -6.48 12.33
C SER A 157 1.35 -5.38 12.00
N GLY A 158 1.75 -4.59 13.00
CA GLY A 158 2.70 -3.48 12.86
C GLY A 158 2.16 -2.25 12.13
N VAL A 159 0.90 -2.26 11.71
CA VAL A 159 0.28 -1.18 10.96
C VAL A 159 -0.83 -0.54 11.78
N LYS A 160 -0.86 0.78 11.83
CA LYS A 160 -1.95 1.54 12.46
C LYS A 160 -2.34 2.72 11.59
N ILE A 161 -3.61 2.79 11.24
CA ILE A 161 -4.23 3.94 10.60
C ILE A 161 -4.92 4.79 11.68
N ARG A 162 -4.64 6.08 11.68
CA ARG A 162 -5.27 7.08 12.55
C ARG A 162 -6.04 8.04 11.67
N GLU A 163 -7.34 8.10 11.83
CA GLU A 163 -8.26 8.93 11.05
C GLU A 163 -8.73 10.13 11.86
N GLU A 164 -8.91 11.27 11.21
CA GLU A 164 -9.29 12.54 11.86
C GLU A 164 -10.81 12.75 11.89
N GLY A 165 -11.61 11.76 11.46
CA GLY A 165 -13.06 11.90 11.44
C GLY A 165 -13.76 10.84 10.62
N GLY A 166 -14.82 11.25 9.90
CA GLY A 166 -15.63 10.40 9.03
C GLY A 166 -15.03 10.18 7.63
N VAL A 167 -15.88 9.78 6.70
CA VAL A 167 -15.49 9.52 5.31
C VAL A 167 -14.82 10.75 4.68
N GLY A 168 -13.65 10.56 4.06
CA GLY A 168 -12.87 11.63 3.42
C GLY A 168 -12.12 12.53 4.40
N SER A 169 -12.04 12.18 5.68
CA SER A 169 -11.10 12.83 6.61
C SER A 169 -9.66 12.49 6.25
N ASP A 170 -8.75 13.38 6.59
CA ASP A 170 -7.33 13.09 6.51
C ASP A 170 -7.00 11.92 7.46
N PHE A 171 -5.99 11.12 7.12
CA PHE A 171 -5.52 10.03 7.94
C PHE A 171 -3.99 9.93 7.89
N ASP A 172 -3.44 9.31 8.91
CA ASP A 172 -2.02 9.00 9.03
C ASP A 172 -1.84 7.49 9.20
N LEU A 173 -1.05 6.87 8.32
CA LEU A 173 -0.69 5.47 8.41
C LEU A 173 0.71 5.33 8.97
N SER A 174 0.85 4.54 10.03
CA SER A 174 2.14 4.18 10.59
C SER A 174 2.46 2.71 10.33
N ILE A 175 3.73 2.43 10.01
CA ILE A 175 4.30 1.09 9.92
C ILE A 175 5.47 1.03 10.91
N ASN A 176 5.39 0.14 11.88
CA ASN A 176 6.41 -0.04 12.91
C ASN A 176 6.86 1.30 13.57
N GLY A 177 5.90 2.17 13.88
CA GLY A 177 6.12 3.45 14.54
C GLY A 177 6.54 4.60 13.63
N LEU A 178 6.88 4.37 12.36
CA LEU A 178 7.15 5.40 11.36
C LEU A 178 5.88 5.74 10.59
N SER A 179 5.54 7.01 10.49
CA SER A 179 4.26 7.47 9.97
C SER A 179 4.40 8.63 8.98
N GLY A 180 3.26 9.08 8.47
CA GLY A 180 3.18 10.17 7.51
C GLY A 180 3.90 9.86 6.21
N ASN A 181 4.72 10.80 5.76
CA ASN A 181 5.44 10.65 4.50
C ASN A 181 6.64 9.69 4.55
N SER A 182 6.94 9.08 5.70
CA SER A 182 7.89 7.97 5.81
C SER A 182 7.33 6.67 5.22
N VAL A 183 6.01 6.59 5.01
CA VAL A 183 5.33 5.51 4.29
C VAL A 183 4.93 6.00 2.90
N ARG A 184 5.19 5.18 1.87
CA ARG A 184 4.84 5.48 0.48
C ARG A 184 3.76 4.54 -0.02
N TYR A 185 2.87 5.08 -0.88
CA TYR A 185 1.75 4.35 -1.46
C TYR A 185 1.95 4.18 -2.96
N PHE A 186 1.66 2.98 -3.45
CA PHE A 186 1.80 2.62 -4.86
C PHE A 186 0.56 1.88 -5.34
N ILE A 187 0.29 1.99 -6.64
CA ILE A 187 -0.63 1.15 -7.39
C ILE A 187 0.15 0.54 -8.55
N ASP A 188 0.26 -0.79 -8.58
CA ASP A 188 1.10 -1.55 -9.52
C ASP A 188 2.55 -1.03 -9.60
N GLY A 189 3.09 -0.61 -8.44
CA GLY A 189 4.43 -0.04 -8.31
C GLY A 189 4.60 1.40 -8.82
N VAL A 190 3.54 2.09 -9.23
CA VAL A 190 3.54 3.52 -9.57
C VAL A 190 3.04 4.30 -8.35
N PRO A 191 3.67 5.42 -7.95
CA PRO A 191 3.19 6.23 -6.84
C PRO A 191 1.70 6.61 -6.97
N LEU A 192 0.93 6.44 -5.89
CA LEU A 192 -0.51 6.65 -5.87
C LEU A 192 -0.91 8.10 -6.15
N ASP A 193 -0.09 9.06 -5.74
CA ASP A 193 -0.27 10.51 -5.99
C ASP A 193 -0.28 10.87 -7.49
N SER A 194 0.17 9.94 -8.38
CA SER A 194 -0.06 10.06 -9.83
C SER A 194 -1.54 10.12 -10.23
N LYS A 195 -2.46 9.70 -9.37
CA LYS A 195 -3.91 9.78 -9.61
C LYS A 195 -4.54 11.07 -9.11
N GLY A 196 -3.77 11.93 -8.46
CA GLY A 196 -4.17 13.19 -7.84
C GLY A 196 -3.84 13.24 -6.34
N SER A 197 -3.51 14.42 -5.82
CA SER A 197 -3.04 14.62 -4.44
C SER A 197 -4.03 14.18 -3.36
N TYR A 198 -5.31 14.06 -3.69
CA TYR A 198 -6.38 13.66 -2.77
C TYR A 198 -6.95 12.28 -3.07
N VAL A 199 -6.32 11.52 -3.97
CA VAL A 199 -6.59 10.08 -4.12
C VAL A 199 -5.78 9.33 -3.06
N THR A 200 -6.46 8.59 -2.21
CA THR A 200 -5.88 7.90 -1.05
C THR A 200 -6.40 6.47 -0.95
N LEU A 201 -5.87 5.68 -0.04
CA LEU A 201 -6.38 4.32 0.23
C LEU A 201 -7.89 4.32 0.59
N ALA A 202 -8.38 5.39 1.22
CA ALA A 202 -9.76 5.47 1.69
C ALA A 202 -10.80 5.61 0.57
N ASN A 203 -10.41 6.19 -0.59
CA ASN A 203 -11.32 6.46 -1.70
C ASN A 203 -11.03 5.67 -2.99
N LEU A 204 -10.04 4.77 -2.96
CA LEU A 204 -9.85 3.82 -4.06
C LEU A 204 -10.99 2.80 -4.13
N PRO A 205 -11.49 2.49 -5.34
CA PRO A 205 -12.49 1.43 -5.52
C PRO A 205 -11.94 0.07 -5.09
N VAL A 206 -12.51 -0.55 -4.06
CA VAL A 206 -12.05 -1.86 -3.56
C VAL A 206 -12.17 -2.97 -4.62
N ASN A 207 -13.12 -2.83 -5.55
CA ASN A 207 -13.31 -3.78 -6.65
C ASN A 207 -12.17 -3.77 -7.69
N LEU A 208 -11.34 -2.73 -7.69
CA LEU A 208 -10.17 -2.63 -8.57
C LEU A 208 -9.01 -3.53 -8.10
N ILE A 209 -9.03 -4.01 -6.85
CA ILE A 209 -7.85 -4.48 -6.13
C ILE A 209 -7.89 -5.99 -5.96
N ASP A 210 -6.79 -6.63 -6.30
CA ASP A 210 -6.53 -8.06 -6.06
C ASP A 210 -5.93 -8.29 -4.67
N ARG A 211 -4.85 -7.60 -4.37
CA ARG A 211 -4.14 -7.69 -3.08
C ARG A 211 -3.43 -6.40 -2.70
N VAL A 212 -3.08 -6.30 -1.43
CA VAL A 212 -2.26 -5.21 -0.88
C VAL A 212 -0.98 -5.78 -0.29
N GLU A 213 0.16 -5.28 -0.71
CA GLU A 213 1.48 -5.66 -0.21
C GLU A 213 2.01 -4.54 0.70
N ILE A 214 2.37 -4.87 1.93
CA ILE A 214 2.84 -3.91 2.94
C ILE A 214 4.27 -4.28 3.34
N TYR A 215 5.24 -3.54 2.82
CA TYR A 215 6.66 -3.68 3.13
C TYR A 215 7.00 -2.91 4.40
N LYS A 216 7.66 -3.55 5.37
CA LYS A 216 7.90 -3.02 6.72
C LYS A 216 9.38 -2.66 6.92
N GLY A 217 9.69 -1.38 6.91
CA GLY A 217 11.01 -0.84 7.22
C GLY A 217 12.09 -1.07 6.16
N VAL A 218 12.06 -2.18 5.44
CA VAL A 218 12.97 -2.50 4.32
C VAL A 218 12.15 -2.63 3.05
N VAL A 219 12.43 -1.75 2.07
CA VAL A 219 11.62 -1.65 0.85
C VAL A 219 12.45 -2.03 -0.37
N PRO A 220 11.96 -2.94 -1.24
CA PRO A 220 12.72 -3.37 -2.41
C PRO A 220 13.09 -2.20 -3.31
N ALA A 221 14.33 -2.21 -3.82
CA ALA A 221 14.81 -1.15 -4.71
C ALA A 221 14.01 -1.09 -6.03
N SER A 222 13.37 -2.19 -6.42
CA SER A 222 12.48 -2.26 -7.57
C SER A 222 11.25 -1.35 -7.47
N LEU A 223 10.82 -0.92 -6.29
CA LEU A 223 9.77 0.09 -6.14
C LEU A 223 10.27 1.52 -6.41
N GLY A 224 11.60 1.74 -6.43
CA GLY A 224 12.18 3.05 -6.75
C GLY A 224 11.73 4.15 -5.79
N THR A 225 11.78 3.89 -4.49
CA THR A 225 11.21 4.80 -3.48
C THR A 225 12.22 5.22 -2.44
N ASP A 226 11.99 6.41 -1.88
CA ASP A 226 12.64 6.97 -0.72
C ASP A 226 11.84 6.71 0.59
N ALA A 227 11.06 5.65 0.65
CA ALA A 227 10.32 5.26 1.85
C ALA A 227 11.28 4.85 2.98
N LEU A 228 11.03 5.35 4.19
CA LEU A 228 11.82 5.06 5.39
C LEU A 228 11.13 4.02 6.29
N GLY A 229 9.84 4.21 6.51
CA GLY A 229 9.02 3.35 7.37
C GLY A 229 8.50 2.11 6.66
N GLY A 230 8.31 2.21 5.36
CA GLY A 230 7.75 1.12 4.56
C GLY A 230 6.98 1.61 3.34
N ALA A 231 6.39 0.67 2.63
CA ALA A 231 5.59 0.95 1.45
C ALA A 231 4.32 0.10 1.42
N VAL A 232 3.23 0.68 0.96
CA VAL A 232 1.98 -0.01 0.66
C VAL A 232 1.81 -0.05 -0.85
N ASN A 233 1.88 -1.23 -1.44
CA ASN A 233 1.72 -1.44 -2.88
C ASN A 233 0.41 -2.15 -3.16
N ILE A 234 -0.48 -1.48 -3.82
CA ILE A 234 -1.80 -1.97 -4.22
C ILE A 234 -1.64 -2.65 -5.56
N ILE A 235 -1.98 -3.92 -5.65
CA ILE A 235 -1.95 -4.69 -6.89
C ILE A 235 -3.37 -4.74 -7.44
N THR A 236 -3.54 -4.27 -8.68
CA THR A 236 -4.84 -4.25 -9.34
C THR A 236 -5.20 -5.63 -9.89
N GLN A 237 -6.49 -5.88 -9.99
CA GLN A 237 -7.01 -7.11 -10.56
C GLN A 237 -6.71 -7.16 -12.07
N ALA A 238 -6.04 -8.24 -12.48
CA ALA A 238 -5.77 -8.54 -13.88
C ALA A 238 -6.23 -9.98 -14.19
N GLU A 239 -7.30 -10.12 -14.94
CA GLU A 239 -7.82 -11.42 -15.35
C GLU A 239 -7.41 -11.70 -16.81
N LYS A 240 -7.33 -12.98 -17.18
CA LYS A 240 -7.07 -13.41 -18.59
C LYS A 240 -8.35 -13.41 -19.44
N LYS A 241 -9.49 -13.04 -18.86
CA LYS A 241 -10.81 -13.04 -19.50
C LYS A 241 -11.52 -11.70 -19.27
N SER A 242 -12.55 -11.46 -20.04
CA SER A 242 -13.45 -10.34 -19.81
C SER A 242 -14.21 -10.56 -18.51
N PHE A 243 -14.40 -9.49 -17.74
CA PHE A 243 -15.19 -9.51 -16.51
C PHE A 243 -15.83 -8.15 -16.23
N MET A 244 -16.82 -8.14 -15.36
CA MET A 244 -17.43 -6.93 -14.80
C MET A 244 -17.69 -7.13 -13.30
N ASP A 245 -17.21 -6.20 -12.49
CA ASP A 245 -17.44 -6.13 -11.06
C ASP A 245 -18.03 -4.78 -10.69
N ALA A 246 -19.29 -4.77 -10.29
CA ALA A 246 -20.02 -3.57 -9.93
C ALA A 246 -20.58 -3.70 -8.50
N SER A 247 -20.50 -2.63 -7.72
CA SER A 247 -21.07 -2.60 -6.38
C SER A 247 -21.65 -1.25 -6.03
N TYR A 248 -22.71 -1.27 -5.22
CA TYR A 248 -23.29 -0.09 -4.60
C TYR A 248 -23.51 -0.35 -3.11
N SER A 249 -23.15 0.64 -2.29
CA SER A 249 -23.42 0.59 -0.85
C SER A 249 -24.06 1.88 -0.36
N ILE A 250 -24.95 1.73 0.62
CA ILE A 250 -25.62 2.80 1.35
C ILE A 250 -25.43 2.58 2.84
N GLY A 251 -25.26 3.65 3.60
CA GLY A 251 -25.05 3.53 5.04
C GLY A 251 -25.40 4.78 5.83
N SER A 252 -25.14 4.71 7.13
CA SER A 252 -25.34 5.80 8.08
C SER A 252 -24.62 7.09 7.64
N PHE A 253 -25.10 8.22 8.14
CA PHE A 253 -24.55 9.56 7.85
C PHE A 253 -24.64 9.94 6.38
N HIS A 254 -25.69 9.45 5.69
CA HIS A 254 -25.95 9.65 4.25
C HIS A 254 -24.75 9.21 3.40
N THR A 255 -24.17 8.08 3.75
CA THR A 255 -22.99 7.55 3.03
C THR A 255 -23.44 6.69 1.85
N HIS A 256 -22.93 7.00 0.66
CA HIS A 256 -23.17 6.27 -0.58
C HIS A 256 -21.83 5.97 -1.25
N ARG A 257 -21.67 4.75 -1.77
CA ARG A 257 -20.50 4.36 -2.57
C ARG A 257 -20.94 3.54 -3.77
N ALA A 258 -20.44 3.88 -4.94
CA ALA A 258 -20.64 3.13 -6.17
C ALA A 258 -19.27 2.81 -6.78
N ASN A 259 -19.04 1.55 -7.13
CA ASN A 259 -17.80 1.13 -7.77
C ASN A 259 -18.12 0.27 -8.99
N LEU A 260 -17.36 0.47 -10.05
CA LEU A 260 -17.33 -0.35 -11.25
C LEU A 260 -15.89 -0.63 -11.62
N ASN A 261 -15.55 -1.89 -11.86
CA ASN A 261 -14.32 -2.34 -12.48
C ASN A 261 -14.66 -3.37 -13.53
N ALA A 262 -14.24 -3.18 -14.77
CA ALA A 262 -14.48 -4.14 -15.83
C ALA A 262 -13.26 -4.27 -16.74
N GLN A 263 -13.19 -5.39 -17.43
CA GLN A 263 -12.21 -5.66 -18.47
C GLN A 263 -12.93 -6.31 -19.66
N PHE A 264 -12.68 -5.75 -20.83
CA PHE A 264 -13.09 -6.32 -22.11
C PHE A 264 -11.83 -6.74 -22.85
N MET A 265 -11.74 -7.99 -23.21
CA MET A 265 -10.55 -8.56 -23.88
C MET A 265 -10.99 -9.29 -25.16
N GLU A 266 -10.39 -8.90 -26.27
CA GLU A 266 -10.54 -9.57 -27.56
C GLU A 266 -9.30 -10.49 -27.77
N GLN A 267 -9.53 -11.80 -27.76
CA GLN A 267 -8.44 -12.80 -27.74
C GLN A 267 -7.63 -12.84 -29.04
N HIS A 268 -8.24 -12.62 -30.21
CA HIS A 268 -7.53 -12.68 -31.49
C HIS A 268 -6.61 -11.48 -31.72
N THR A 269 -7.08 -10.30 -31.39
CA THR A 269 -6.30 -9.07 -31.56
C THR A 269 -5.39 -8.78 -30.39
N GLY A 270 -5.70 -9.32 -29.20
CA GLY A 270 -5.04 -8.98 -27.94
C GLY A 270 -5.44 -7.59 -27.42
N LEU A 271 -6.51 -6.98 -27.98
CA LEU A 271 -7.01 -5.70 -27.50
C LEU A 271 -7.67 -5.87 -26.14
N VAL A 272 -7.32 -5.00 -25.20
CA VAL A 272 -7.88 -4.96 -23.84
C VAL A 272 -8.31 -3.55 -23.51
N VAL A 273 -9.53 -3.42 -22.96
CA VAL A 273 -10.06 -2.14 -22.45
C VAL A 273 -10.55 -2.35 -21.02
N ARG A 274 -10.09 -1.49 -20.09
CA ARG A 274 -10.36 -1.57 -18.64
C ARG A 274 -10.94 -0.26 -18.14
N PRO A 275 -12.26 -0.06 -18.09
CA PRO A 275 -12.88 1.03 -17.38
C PRO A 275 -12.96 0.73 -15.87
N ALA A 276 -12.68 1.74 -15.04
CA ALA A 276 -12.89 1.69 -13.60
C ALA A 276 -13.47 3.03 -13.11
N ILE A 277 -14.47 2.95 -12.23
CA ILE A 277 -15.13 4.13 -11.65
C ILE A 277 -15.37 3.85 -10.16
N GLY A 278 -15.03 4.84 -9.33
CA GLY A 278 -15.33 4.87 -7.91
C GLY A 278 -15.96 6.20 -7.53
N ILE A 279 -17.09 6.17 -6.87
CA ILE A 279 -17.81 7.34 -6.34
C ILE A 279 -18.02 7.11 -4.85
N SER A 280 -17.73 8.12 -4.05
CA SER A 280 -18.05 8.13 -2.62
C SER A 280 -18.66 9.47 -2.24
N TYR A 281 -19.73 9.42 -1.46
CA TYR A 281 -20.42 10.58 -0.90
C TYR A 281 -20.78 10.30 0.55
N SER A 282 -20.63 11.31 1.42
CA SER A 282 -21.14 11.27 2.79
C SER A 282 -21.41 12.68 3.30
N LYS A 283 -22.47 12.86 4.08
CA LYS A 283 -22.67 14.10 4.86
C LYS A 283 -21.84 14.14 6.12
N ASN A 284 -21.39 12.98 6.62
CA ASN A 284 -20.67 12.84 7.89
C ASN A 284 -21.39 13.53 9.07
N ASP A 285 -22.72 13.55 9.07
CA ASP A 285 -23.55 14.23 10.07
C ASP A 285 -23.73 13.42 11.38
N TYR A 286 -22.69 12.68 11.77
CA TYR A 286 -22.69 11.92 13.03
C TYR A 286 -22.62 12.85 14.25
N ARG A 287 -23.04 12.30 15.40
CA ARG A 287 -23.03 13.04 16.66
C ARG A 287 -21.64 13.06 17.28
N MET A 288 -21.22 14.24 17.73
CA MET A 288 -20.00 14.45 18.51
C MET A 288 -20.37 14.37 19.99
N LYS A 289 -19.75 13.47 20.76
CA LYS A 289 -20.07 13.27 22.17
C LYS A 289 -19.20 14.15 23.04
N ASP A 290 -19.79 14.74 24.07
CA ASP A 290 -19.09 15.52 25.11
C ASP A 290 -18.17 16.62 24.54
N VAL A 291 -18.73 17.45 23.63
CA VAL A 291 -18.02 18.61 23.06
C VAL A 291 -18.57 19.92 23.60
N GLN A 292 -17.69 20.90 23.68
CA GLN A 292 -18.06 22.26 24.14
C GLN A 292 -18.91 22.96 23.07
N MET A 293 -20.08 23.38 23.44
CA MET A 293 -21.03 24.15 22.64
C MET A 293 -21.60 25.31 23.46
N ARG A 294 -22.26 26.26 22.80
CA ARG A 294 -22.99 27.31 23.54
C ARG A 294 -24.37 26.78 23.94
N ASN A 295 -24.92 27.33 25.03
CA ASN A 295 -26.31 27.08 25.39
C ASN A 295 -27.26 27.81 24.42
N GLU A 296 -28.57 27.61 24.58
CA GLU A 296 -29.60 28.20 23.69
C GLU A 296 -29.57 29.74 23.64
N THR A 297 -29.16 30.35 24.72
CA THR A 297 -29.04 31.84 24.81
C THR A 297 -27.70 32.33 24.25
N GLY A 298 -26.71 31.43 24.05
CA GLY A 298 -25.38 31.77 23.51
C GLY A 298 -24.42 32.45 24.49
N ASP A 299 -24.79 32.57 25.75
CA ASP A 299 -24.04 33.31 26.82
C ASP A 299 -23.16 32.39 27.67
N GLN A 300 -23.40 31.09 27.68
CA GLN A 300 -22.63 30.13 28.47
C GLN A 300 -22.17 28.93 27.60
N PHE A 301 -21.04 28.33 28.01
CA PHE A 301 -20.55 27.09 27.43
C PHE A 301 -21.07 25.91 28.24
N ILE A 302 -21.62 24.94 27.53
CA ILE A 302 -22.08 23.66 28.04
C ILE A 302 -21.41 22.53 27.26
N TYR A 303 -21.43 21.35 27.82
CA TYR A 303 -21.03 20.14 27.10
C TYR A 303 -22.27 19.41 26.58
N GLY A 304 -22.22 18.99 25.32
CA GLY A 304 -23.37 18.35 24.65
C GLY A 304 -23.00 17.39 23.56
N THR A 305 -24.03 16.92 22.85
CA THR A 305 -23.86 15.91 21.78
C THR A 305 -24.48 16.42 20.47
N PRO A 306 -23.96 17.50 19.87
CA PRO A 306 -24.45 18.05 18.61
C PRO A 306 -24.09 17.13 17.44
N LYS A 307 -24.78 17.34 16.30
CA LYS A 307 -24.38 16.77 15.01
C LYS A 307 -23.30 17.61 14.36
N ARG A 308 -22.42 16.97 13.60
CA ARG A 308 -21.56 17.69 12.65
C ARG A 308 -22.44 18.32 11.58
N PHE A 309 -22.09 19.51 11.10
CA PHE A 309 -22.94 20.31 10.22
C PHE A 309 -22.24 20.79 8.94
N HIS A 310 -20.90 20.73 8.89
CA HIS A 310 -20.09 21.17 7.77
C HIS A 310 -18.91 20.20 7.54
N ASP A 311 -19.24 18.93 7.21
CA ASP A 311 -18.27 17.84 7.00
C ASP A 311 -18.58 16.99 5.76
N GLY A 312 -19.38 17.55 4.84
CA GLY A 312 -19.72 16.90 3.60
C GLY A 312 -18.49 16.51 2.79
N TYR A 313 -18.58 15.36 2.14
CA TYR A 313 -17.51 14.80 1.31
C TYR A 313 -18.07 14.18 0.05
N PHE A 314 -17.45 14.50 -1.07
CA PHE A 314 -17.67 13.84 -2.36
C PHE A 314 -16.31 13.47 -2.96
N SER A 315 -16.20 12.27 -3.54
CA SER A 315 -15.05 11.90 -4.37
C SER A 315 -15.48 11.07 -5.56
N LEU A 316 -14.83 11.32 -6.69
CA LEU A 316 -14.94 10.59 -7.94
C LEU A 316 -13.52 10.20 -8.39
N LEU A 317 -13.32 8.94 -8.74
CA LEU A 317 -12.18 8.48 -9.53
C LEU A 317 -12.73 7.72 -10.74
N ALA A 318 -12.48 8.21 -11.94
CA ALA A 318 -12.81 7.56 -13.19
C ALA A 318 -11.53 7.29 -13.98
N GLN A 319 -11.36 6.08 -14.46
CA GLN A 319 -10.18 5.65 -15.22
C GLN A 319 -10.61 4.79 -16.39
N ILE A 320 -9.95 4.97 -17.52
CA ILE A 320 -9.98 4.07 -18.65
C ILE A 320 -8.56 3.71 -19.04
N GLU A 321 -8.29 2.42 -19.20
CA GLU A 321 -7.04 1.90 -19.72
C GLU A 321 -7.34 1.09 -20.97
N ALA A 322 -6.64 1.36 -22.07
CA ALA A 322 -6.75 0.63 -23.31
C ALA A 322 -5.36 0.21 -23.79
N GLY A 323 -5.26 -1.00 -24.32
CA GLY A 323 -3.97 -1.50 -24.74
C GLY A 323 -4.04 -2.80 -25.50
N ILE A 324 -2.88 -3.31 -25.81
CA ILE A 324 -2.69 -4.57 -26.53
C ILE A 324 -1.80 -5.50 -25.73
N THR A 325 -2.06 -6.79 -25.85
CA THR A 325 -1.30 -7.86 -25.18
C THR A 325 -0.82 -8.91 -26.18
N GLY A 326 0.24 -9.64 -25.80
CA GLY A 326 0.70 -10.81 -26.53
C GLY A 326 1.29 -10.53 -27.92
N LYS A 327 1.92 -9.36 -28.14
CA LYS A 327 2.61 -9.04 -29.40
C LYS A 327 4.10 -9.35 -29.30
N PHE A 328 4.75 -9.69 -30.45
CA PHE A 328 6.18 -10.03 -30.46
C PHE A 328 7.06 -8.88 -29.92
N TRP A 329 6.65 -7.62 -30.09
CA TRP A 329 7.36 -6.43 -29.67
C TRP A 329 6.91 -5.87 -28.29
N ALA A 330 5.76 -6.32 -27.78
CA ALA A 330 5.25 -5.96 -26.48
C ALA A 330 4.34 -7.06 -25.93
N ASP A 331 4.64 -7.57 -24.75
CA ASP A 331 3.72 -8.47 -24.07
C ASP A 331 2.54 -7.70 -23.50
N GLU A 332 2.76 -6.44 -23.10
CA GLU A 332 1.72 -5.49 -22.71
C GLU A 332 2.12 -4.07 -23.11
N LEU A 333 1.24 -3.37 -23.79
CA LEU A 333 1.32 -1.92 -23.97
C LEU A 333 -0.04 -1.33 -23.66
N PHE A 334 -0.12 -0.48 -22.64
CA PHE A 334 -1.33 0.18 -22.21
C PHE A 334 -1.16 1.68 -22.17
N VAL A 335 -2.21 2.39 -22.59
CA VAL A 335 -2.39 3.82 -22.39
C VAL A 335 -3.58 4.00 -21.48
N SER A 336 -3.43 4.78 -20.42
CA SER A 336 -4.52 5.08 -19.50
C SER A 336 -4.75 6.56 -19.35
N ALA A 337 -6.01 6.94 -19.19
CA ALA A 337 -6.43 8.25 -18.77
C ALA A 337 -7.28 8.14 -17.51
N SER A 338 -7.08 9.01 -16.54
CA SER A 338 -7.92 9.06 -15.35
C SER A 338 -8.23 10.49 -14.95
N TYR A 339 -9.42 10.66 -14.37
CA TYR A 339 -9.88 11.89 -13.76
C TYR A 339 -10.27 11.62 -12.32
N SER A 340 -9.80 12.44 -11.41
CA SER A 340 -10.22 12.41 -10.01
C SER A 340 -10.76 13.77 -9.59
N LYS A 341 -11.80 13.75 -8.75
CA LYS A 341 -12.38 14.95 -8.13
C LYS A 341 -12.66 14.68 -6.67
N THR A 342 -12.39 15.66 -5.81
CA THR A 342 -12.74 15.63 -4.39
C THR A 342 -13.26 16.99 -3.96
N ASP A 343 -14.45 17.01 -3.38
CA ASP A 343 -15.02 18.18 -2.74
C ASP A 343 -15.19 17.86 -1.24
N LYS A 344 -14.66 18.72 -0.36
CA LYS A 344 -14.65 18.52 1.08
C LYS A 344 -15.02 19.80 1.82
N GLU A 345 -16.11 19.76 2.57
CA GLU A 345 -16.38 20.72 3.63
C GLU A 345 -15.45 20.48 4.83
N LEU A 346 -14.86 21.52 5.35
CA LEU A 346 -13.93 21.43 6.48
C LEU A 346 -14.63 21.81 7.79
N GLN A 347 -14.91 20.82 8.64
CA GLN A 347 -15.58 21.05 9.92
C GLN A 347 -14.64 21.47 11.02
N THR A 348 -13.39 21.00 10.99
CA THR A 348 -12.39 21.27 12.05
C THR A 348 -11.02 21.52 11.46
N GLY A 349 -10.18 22.25 12.22
CA GLY A 349 -8.73 22.21 12.05
C GLY A 349 -8.15 20.90 12.59
N SER A 350 -6.85 20.90 12.86
CA SER A 350 -6.10 19.74 13.39
C SER A 350 -6.49 19.39 14.84
N ILE A 351 -7.29 20.20 15.50
CA ILE A 351 -7.77 20.01 16.87
C ILE A 351 -9.28 20.22 16.95
N GLN A 352 -9.95 19.51 17.85
CA GLN A 352 -11.41 19.52 18.01
C GLN A 352 -11.99 20.90 18.37
N THR A 353 -11.24 21.73 19.07
CA THR A 353 -11.70 23.05 19.52
C THR A 353 -11.73 24.11 18.42
N LYS A 354 -11.13 23.83 17.26
CA LYS A 354 -11.14 24.72 16.09
C LYS A 354 -12.24 24.28 15.14
N VAL A 355 -13.40 24.92 15.23
CA VAL A 355 -14.61 24.58 14.46
C VAL A 355 -14.78 25.54 13.30
N TYR A 356 -14.99 25.00 12.10
CA TYR A 356 -15.26 25.73 10.87
C TYR A 356 -16.69 25.46 10.40
N GLY A 357 -17.25 26.36 9.62
CA GLY A 357 -18.61 26.24 9.14
C GLY A 357 -18.83 26.72 7.71
N MET A 358 -17.80 27.27 7.06
CA MET A 358 -17.85 27.69 5.66
C MET A 358 -16.54 27.40 4.89
N ALA A 359 -15.52 26.94 5.56
CA ALA A 359 -14.26 26.61 4.93
C ALA A 359 -14.39 25.33 4.08
N GLU A 360 -13.88 25.34 2.85
CA GLU A 360 -13.96 24.24 1.90
C GLU A 360 -12.62 23.95 1.22
N ARG A 361 -12.46 22.72 0.76
CA ARG A 361 -11.34 22.31 -0.08
C ARG A 361 -11.84 21.47 -1.23
N ASN A 362 -11.60 21.93 -2.46
CA ASN A 362 -12.00 21.27 -3.67
C ASN A 362 -10.73 20.93 -4.47
N SER A 363 -10.72 19.79 -5.12
CA SER A 363 -9.59 19.37 -5.96
C SER A 363 -10.05 18.57 -7.15
N ASP A 364 -9.33 18.70 -8.25
CA ASP A 364 -9.46 17.90 -9.45
C ASP A 364 -8.09 17.57 -10.04
N ALA A 365 -7.98 16.40 -10.63
CA ALA A 365 -6.75 16.01 -11.32
C ALA A 365 -7.04 15.17 -12.57
N TRP A 366 -6.29 15.46 -13.63
CA TRP A 366 -6.21 14.64 -14.85
C TRP A 366 -4.87 13.92 -14.88
N ASN A 367 -4.89 12.66 -15.23
CA ASN A 367 -3.67 11.88 -15.41
C ASN A 367 -3.72 11.13 -16.74
N VAL A 368 -2.59 11.11 -17.44
CA VAL A 368 -2.34 10.26 -18.61
C VAL A 368 -1.08 9.45 -18.34
N SER A 369 -1.13 8.15 -18.60
CA SER A 369 0.04 7.29 -18.44
C SER A 369 0.15 6.25 -19.54
N VAL A 370 1.40 5.86 -19.83
CA VAL A 370 1.76 4.78 -20.75
C VAL A 370 2.55 3.75 -19.99
N ARG A 371 2.15 2.47 -20.10
CA ARG A 371 2.84 1.34 -19.49
C ARG A 371 3.22 0.32 -20.57
N TYR A 372 4.48 -0.09 -20.55
CA TYR A 372 5.06 -1.06 -21.45
C TYR A 372 5.72 -2.19 -20.66
N ASN A 373 5.43 -3.43 -21.03
CA ASN A 373 6.07 -4.63 -20.51
C ASN A 373 6.55 -5.52 -21.66
N LYS A 374 7.77 -6.03 -21.53
CA LYS A 374 8.33 -7.00 -22.46
C LYS A 374 9.13 -8.06 -21.70
N TYR A 375 8.63 -9.28 -21.74
CA TYR A 375 9.34 -10.46 -21.26
C TYR A 375 10.35 -10.93 -22.32
N ASN A 376 11.45 -11.51 -21.87
CA ASN A 376 12.55 -11.91 -22.75
C ASN A 376 13.03 -10.77 -23.68
N PHE A 377 13.13 -9.54 -23.10
CA PHE A 377 13.64 -8.38 -23.79
C PHE A 377 15.14 -8.54 -24.08
N MET A 378 15.55 -8.47 -25.33
CA MET A 378 16.92 -8.75 -25.83
C MET A 378 17.42 -10.19 -25.59
N THR A 379 17.19 -10.80 -24.45
CA THR A 379 17.62 -12.17 -24.11
C THR A 379 16.58 -12.86 -23.23
N GLU A 380 16.60 -14.20 -23.21
CA GLU A 380 15.77 -15.00 -22.31
C GLU A 380 16.04 -14.66 -20.84
N GLY A 381 14.99 -14.60 -20.03
CA GLY A 381 15.08 -14.24 -18.61
C GLY A 381 15.16 -12.74 -18.31
N MET A 382 15.28 -11.88 -19.33
CA MET A 382 15.31 -10.43 -19.16
C MET A 382 13.91 -9.83 -19.36
N THR A 383 13.43 -9.07 -18.40
CA THR A 383 12.12 -8.39 -18.45
C THR A 383 12.31 -6.88 -18.34
N LEU A 384 11.75 -6.13 -19.28
CA LEU A 384 11.70 -4.67 -19.26
C LEU A 384 10.29 -4.20 -18.93
N LYS A 385 10.17 -3.35 -17.92
CA LYS A 385 8.94 -2.62 -17.57
C LYS A 385 9.21 -1.13 -17.59
N ALA A 386 8.44 -0.38 -18.35
CA ALA A 386 8.55 1.07 -18.40
C ALA A 386 7.20 1.74 -18.18
N THR A 387 7.20 2.83 -17.44
CA THR A 387 6.00 3.65 -17.18
C THR A 387 6.36 5.13 -17.31
N LEU A 388 5.54 5.85 -18.08
CA LEU A 388 5.55 7.31 -18.17
C LEU A 388 4.18 7.79 -17.72
N SER A 389 4.13 8.74 -16.80
CA SER A 389 2.87 9.30 -16.29
C SER A 389 3.01 10.81 -16.11
N HIS A 390 1.96 11.54 -16.49
CA HIS A 390 1.85 12.97 -16.22
C HIS A 390 0.47 13.28 -15.66
N THR A 391 0.45 14.06 -14.57
CA THR A 391 -0.75 14.46 -13.85
C THR A 391 -0.81 15.96 -13.79
N TRP A 392 -1.95 16.53 -14.16
CA TRP A 392 -2.33 17.92 -13.89
C TRP A 392 -3.22 17.91 -12.65
N ASP A 393 -2.69 18.37 -11.54
CA ASP A 393 -3.37 18.40 -10.25
C ASP A 393 -3.63 19.83 -9.83
N HIS A 394 -4.87 20.13 -9.45
CA HIS A 394 -5.30 21.43 -9.00
C HIS A 394 -6.17 21.31 -7.77
N SER A 395 -5.90 22.13 -6.77
CA SER A 395 -6.75 22.22 -5.58
C SER A 395 -6.98 23.65 -5.16
N ILE A 396 -8.17 23.91 -4.62
CA ILE A 396 -8.62 25.22 -4.17
C ILE A 396 -9.02 25.09 -2.70
N THR A 397 -8.54 26.03 -1.88
CA THR A 397 -9.01 26.19 -0.51
C THR A 397 -9.75 27.53 -0.40
N ILE A 398 -10.99 27.47 0.08
CA ILE A 398 -11.89 28.62 0.24
C ILE A 398 -11.99 28.93 1.74
N ASP A 399 -11.60 30.13 2.15
CA ASP A 399 -11.62 30.62 3.54
C ASP A 399 -11.96 32.11 3.56
N THR A 400 -13.24 32.42 3.31
CA THR A 400 -13.74 33.79 3.10
C THR A 400 -14.55 34.34 4.27
N ALA A 401 -14.92 33.49 5.25
CA ALA A 401 -15.83 33.87 6.32
C ALA A 401 -15.11 34.41 7.56
N TYR A 402 -15.43 35.61 7.97
CA TYR A 402 -14.99 36.20 9.26
C TYR A 402 -15.90 35.77 10.41
N ARG A 403 -15.89 34.43 10.68
CA ARG A 403 -16.74 33.81 11.68
C ARG A 403 -15.96 32.83 12.54
N LYS A 404 -16.24 32.82 13.83
CA LYS A 404 -15.80 31.78 14.75
C LYS A 404 -17.00 30.90 15.08
N TYR A 405 -17.01 29.68 14.59
CA TYR A 405 -18.08 28.70 14.81
C TYR A 405 -17.89 27.91 16.10
N TYR A 406 -19.00 27.38 16.59
CA TYR A 406 -19.08 26.48 17.73
C TYR A 406 -19.81 25.20 17.31
N TRP A 407 -19.73 24.16 18.12
CA TRP A 407 -20.34 22.86 17.82
C TRP A 407 -21.87 22.89 17.74
N ASP A 408 -22.54 23.86 18.25
CA ASP A 408 -23.97 24.11 18.09
C ASP A 408 -24.37 24.65 16.71
N GLY A 409 -23.39 24.86 15.81
CA GLY A 409 -23.58 25.45 14.50
C GLY A 409 -23.73 26.99 14.52
N GLY A 410 -23.80 27.60 15.70
CA GLY A 410 -23.79 29.03 15.85
C GLY A 410 -22.40 29.63 15.71
N TYR A 411 -22.34 30.96 15.49
CA TYR A 411 -21.08 31.68 15.32
C TYR A 411 -21.12 33.07 15.96
N ILE A 412 -19.94 33.63 16.14
CA ILE A 412 -19.76 35.06 16.40
C ILE A 412 -18.94 35.66 15.24
N VAL A 413 -19.15 36.93 14.96
CA VAL A 413 -18.33 37.68 14.01
C VAL A 413 -16.90 37.77 14.56
N SER A 414 -15.95 37.51 13.73
CA SER A 414 -14.52 37.48 14.06
C SER A 414 -13.78 38.52 13.20
N GLN A 415 -12.63 38.95 13.67
CA GLN A 415 -11.70 39.76 12.88
C GLN A 415 -10.76 38.88 12.03
N ARG A 416 -10.89 37.58 12.17
CA ARG A 416 -10.11 36.60 11.44
C ARG A 416 -11.02 35.64 10.72
N ASN A 417 -10.61 35.19 9.52
CA ASN A 417 -11.26 34.10 8.85
C ASN A 417 -11.04 32.76 9.58
N GLU A 418 -11.67 31.70 9.10
CA GLU A 418 -11.75 30.44 9.86
C GLU A 418 -10.40 29.72 9.98
N ILE A 419 -9.63 29.68 8.89
CA ILE A 419 -8.38 28.90 8.84
C ILE A 419 -7.17 29.79 9.13
N ARG A 420 -6.91 30.83 8.32
CA ARG A 420 -5.63 31.53 8.26
C ARG A 420 -5.57 32.89 8.93
N GLY A 421 -6.64 33.64 8.93
CA GLY A 421 -6.70 34.77 9.84
C GLY A 421 -6.88 36.16 9.31
N ASN A 422 -6.27 36.78 8.37
CA ASN A 422 -6.40 38.22 8.23
C ASN A 422 -7.18 38.67 6.99
N GLU A 423 -7.02 37.99 5.87
CA GLU A 423 -7.68 38.35 4.63
C GLU A 423 -8.52 37.18 4.09
N PRO A 424 -9.68 37.45 3.44
CA PRO A 424 -10.42 36.41 2.74
C PRO A 424 -9.53 35.76 1.70
N SER A 425 -9.59 34.45 1.57
CA SER A 425 -8.66 33.68 0.74
C SER A 425 -9.41 32.69 -0.13
N ILE A 426 -9.13 32.69 -1.43
CA ILE A 426 -9.44 31.63 -2.38
C ILE A 426 -8.11 31.21 -2.98
N ARG A 427 -7.48 30.22 -2.33
CA ARG A 427 -6.10 29.85 -2.63
C ARG A 427 -6.03 28.65 -3.54
N HIS A 428 -5.33 28.81 -4.64
CA HIS A 428 -5.09 27.82 -5.67
C HIS A 428 -3.72 27.17 -5.50
N TYR A 429 -3.67 25.86 -5.71
CA TYR A 429 -2.48 25.04 -5.75
C TYR A 429 -2.50 24.19 -7.01
N LYS A 430 -1.60 24.43 -7.94
CA LYS A 430 -1.37 23.59 -9.12
C LYS A 430 -0.11 22.77 -8.88
N ARG A 431 -0.24 21.45 -8.89
CA ARG A 431 0.86 20.52 -8.60
C ARG A 431 1.03 19.50 -9.72
N PRO A 432 1.51 19.94 -10.90
CA PRO A 432 1.80 19.00 -11.98
C PRO A 432 2.85 17.99 -11.51
N LEU A 433 2.58 16.71 -11.79
CA LEU A 433 3.43 15.59 -11.39
C LEU A 433 3.83 14.78 -12.63
N THR A 434 5.13 14.66 -12.89
CA THR A 434 5.67 13.81 -13.95
C THR A 434 6.45 12.65 -13.32
N ILE A 435 6.12 11.43 -13.72
CA ILE A 435 6.80 10.21 -13.29
C ILE A 435 7.35 9.48 -14.51
N VAL A 436 8.62 9.10 -14.43
CA VAL A 436 9.26 8.17 -15.36
C VAL A 436 9.81 7.01 -14.54
N ARG A 437 9.44 5.81 -14.90
CA ARG A 437 9.97 4.59 -14.27
C ARG A 437 10.43 3.62 -15.35
N VAL A 438 11.62 3.07 -15.16
CA VAL A 438 12.16 1.98 -15.98
C VAL A 438 12.71 0.92 -15.04
N ASN A 439 12.24 -0.30 -15.21
CA ASN A 439 12.69 -1.44 -14.42
C ASN A 439 13.15 -2.54 -15.38
N LEU A 440 14.38 -2.98 -15.23
CA LEU A 440 14.99 -4.07 -15.94
C LEU A 440 15.27 -5.19 -14.95
N ASP A 441 14.61 -6.30 -15.11
CA ASP A 441 14.78 -7.51 -14.32
C ASP A 441 15.46 -8.56 -15.18
N TYR A 442 16.54 -9.17 -14.69
CA TYR A 442 17.28 -10.19 -15.42
C TYR A 442 17.55 -11.41 -14.55
N GLN A 443 16.86 -12.50 -14.85
CA GLN A 443 17.14 -13.80 -14.26
C GLN A 443 18.30 -14.44 -15.02
N LEU A 444 19.49 -14.42 -14.42
CA LEU A 444 20.72 -14.94 -15.01
C LEU A 444 20.66 -16.47 -15.18
N ASP A 445 20.17 -17.13 -14.14
CA ASP A 445 19.95 -18.57 -14.07
C ASP A 445 18.90 -18.91 -13.00
N GLY A 446 18.74 -20.18 -12.65
CA GLY A 446 17.79 -20.63 -11.60
C GLY A 446 18.09 -20.09 -10.19
N HIS A 447 19.28 -19.53 -9.97
CA HIS A 447 19.78 -19.13 -8.65
C HIS A 447 20.06 -17.63 -8.50
N HIS A 448 20.31 -16.93 -9.62
CA HIS A 448 20.81 -15.56 -9.60
C HIS A 448 19.93 -14.62 -10.41
N GLY A 449 19.52 -13.50 -9.82
CA GLY A 449 18.75 -12.43 -10.46
C GLY A 449 19.38 -11.07 -10.23
N LEU A 450 19.29 -10.21 -11.24
CA LEU A 450 19.68 -8.80 -11.20
C LEU A 450 18.45 -7.93 -11.52
N ASN A 451 18.26 -6.84 -10.77
CA ASN A 451 17.24 -5.85 -11.06
C ASN A 451 17.85 -4.46 -11.04
N LEU A 452 17.67 -3.72 -12.12
CA LEU A 452 18.01 -2.30 -12.21
C LEU A 452 16.72 -1.50 -12.33
N ASN A 453 16.49 -0.57 -11.41
CA ASN A 453 15.33 0.30 -11.41
C ASN A 453 15.76 1.77 -11.46
N TYR A 454 15.12 2.53 -12.33
CA TYR A 454 15.22 3.98 -12.37
C TYR A 454 13.83 4.59 -12.16
N HIS A 455 13.74 5.53 -11.24
CA HIS A 455 12.52 6.28 -10.96
C HIS A 455 12.83 7.78 -10.93
N MET A 456 12.13 8.56 -11.72
CA MET A 456 12.14 10.01 -11.68
C MET A 456 10.74 10.51 -11.30
N ASN A 457 10.71 11.45 -10.36
CA ASN A 457 9.50 12.15 -9.93
C ASN A 457 9.79 13.66 -9.92
N ARG A 458 9.02 14.42 -10.72
CA ARG A 458 9.06 15.88 -10.71
C ARG A 458 7.70 16.41 -10.31
N THR A 459 7.64 17.09 -9.18
CA THR A 459 6.44 17.76 -8.66
C THR A 459 6.61 19.27 -8.73
N GLY A 460 5.74 19.95 -9.46
CA GLY A 460 5.60 21.40 -9.43
C GLY A 460 4.73 21.85 -8.26
N ASN A 461 4.77 23.11 -7.91
CA ASN A 461 3.92 23.71 -6.90
C ASN A 461 3.71 25.20 -7.19
N ASP A 462 2.74 25.50 -8.06
CA ASP A 462 2.34 26.85 -8.38
C ASP A 462 1.21 27.26 -7.42
N ARG A 463 1.36 28.43 -6.80
CA ARG A 463 0.41 28.93 -5.80
C ARG A 463 0.04 30.36 -6.13
N TYR A 464 -1.24 30.68 -6.02
CA TYR A 464 -1.76 32.03 -6.10
C TYR A 464 -3.07 32.14 -5.32
N ASP A 465 -3.50 33.34 -5.01
CA ASP A 465 -4.75 33.62 -4.30
C ASP A 465 -5.56 34.66 -5.08
N ASP A 466 -6.88 34.45 -5.18
CA ASP A 466 -7.75 35.35 -5.94
C ASP A 466 -8.17 36.59 -5.13
N LEU A 467 -8.18 36.51 -3.81
CA LEU A 467 -8.68 37.55 -2.91
C LEU A 467 -7.58 38.18 -2.06
N ASP A 468 -6.67 37.35 -1.51
CA ASP A 468 -5.59 37.82 -0.65
C ASP A 468 -4.46 38.44 -1.50
N GLN A 469 -4.53 39.75 -1.68
CA GLN A 469 -3.51 40.51 -2.45
C GLN A 469 -2.14 40.58 -1.75
N SER A 470 -2.09 40.28 -0.47
CA SER A 470 -0.84 40.20 0.28
C SER A 470 -0.07 38.90 0.04
N PHE A 471 -0.74 37.90 -0.55
CA PHE A 471 -0.13 36.62 -0.87
C PHE A 471 0.76 36.72 -2.11
N GLU A 472 2.05 36.38 -1.95
CA GLU A 472 2.97 36.35 -3.07
C GLU A 472 2.85 35.01 -3.83
N PRO A 473 2.49 35.02 -5.12
CA PRO A 473 2.48 33.83 -5.95
C PRO A 473 3.85 33.17 -6.03
N SER A 474 3.88 31.85 -6.02
CA SER A 474 5.15 31.11 -6.21
C SER A 474 5.01 30.00 -7.25
N ASN A 475 6.12 29.69 -7.90
CA ASN A 475 6.27 28.60 -8.86
C ASN A 475 7.52 27.81 -8.50
N ASP A 476 7.35 26.80 -7.68
CA ASP A 476 8.42 25.97 -7.18
C ASP A 476 8.34 24.57 -7.79
N ALA A 477 9.44 23.84 -7.82
CA ALA A 477 9.46 22.45 -8.25
C ALA A 477 10.49 21.63 -7.46
N VAL A 478 10.19 20.35 -7.27
CA VAL A 478 11.15 19.40 -6.71
C VAL A 478 11.28 18.23 -7.68
N THR A 479 12.49 17.93 -8.12
CA THR A 479 12.79 16.76 -8.95
C THR A 479 13.63 15.78 -8.16
N LYS A 480 13.19 14.53 -8.12
CA LYS A 480 13.90 13.43 -7.48
C LYS A 480 14.23 12.37 -8.52
N HIS A 481 15.44 11.83 -8.46
CA HIS A 481 15.82 10.63 -9.20
C HIS A 481 16.26 9.57 -8.19
N ILE A 482 15.79 8.36 -8.37
CA ILE A 482 16.15 7.20 -7.55
C ILE A 482 16.60 6.10 -8.49
N ILE A 483 17.85 5.67 -8.32
CA ILE A 483 18.44 4.56 -9.07
C ILE A 483 18.62 3.42 -8.07
N GLY A 484 18.06 2.27 -8.35
CA GLY A 484 18.14 1.08 -7.51
C GLY A 484 18.77 -0.09 -8.24
N LEU A 485 19.75 -0.73 -7.62
CA LEU A 485 20.32 -1.98 -8.12
C LEU A 485 20.06 -3.06 -7.06
N THR A 486 19.53 -4.20 -7.49
CA THR A 486 19.28 -5.36 -6.63
C THR A 486 19.95 -6.59 -7.22
N TYR A 487 20.61 -7.38 -6.37
CA TYR A 487 21.09 -8.71 -6.67
C TYR A 487 20.38 -9.71 -5.75
N SER A 488 19.73 -10.69 -6.33
CA SER A 488 19.01 -11.74 -5.62
C SER A 488 19.64 -13.12 -5.86
N GLN A 489 19.60 -13.94 -4.83
CA GLN A 489 20.11 -15.30 -4.85
C GLN A 489 19.07 -16.26 -4.27
N SER A 490 18.99 -17.46 -4.84
CA SER A 490 18.12 -18.53 -4.36
C SER A 490 18.88 -19.85 -4.37
N PHE A 491 19.03 -20.49 -3.20
CA PHE A 491 19.78 -21.74 -3.04
C PHE A 491 18.93 -22.79 -2.33
N PHE A 492 19.38 -24.05 -2.39
CA PHE A 492 18.75 -25.19 -1.71
C PHE A 492 17.26 -25.35 -2.09
N ASP A 493 16.97 -25.37 -3.39
CA ASP A 493 15.61 -25.45 -3.94
C ASP A 493 14.67 -24.35 -3.40
N GLY A 494 15.23 -23.13 -3.28
CA GLY A 494 14.50 -21.97 -2.81
C GLY A 494 14.33 -21.87 -1.29
N LYS A 495 14.93 -22.78 -0.49
CA LYS A 495 14.91 -22.69 0.98
C LYS A 495 15.67 -21.49 1.51
N MET A 496 16.76 -21.10 0.83
CA MET A 496 17.53 -19.90 1.16
C MET A 496 17.38 -18.85 0.07
N GLN A 497 16.99 -17.66 0.47
CA GLN A 497 16.92 -16.50 -0.42
C GLN A 497 17.69 -15.34 0.18
N ASN A 498 18.59 -14.76 -0.61
CA ASN A 498 19.33 -13.54 -0.25
C ASN A 498 18.98 -12.45 -1.24
N VAL A 499 18.91 -11.23 -0.73
CA VAL A 499 18.70 -10.02 -1.53
C VAL A 499 19.69 -8.97 -1.05
N PHE A 500 20.47 -8.40 -1.95
CA PHE A 500 21.35 -7.26 -1.70
C PHE A 500 20.93 -6.12 -2.61
N PHE A 501 20.84 -4.91 -2.09
CA PHE A 501 20.45 -3.77 -2.91
C PHE A 501 21.15 -2.49 -2.49
N ALA A 502 21.29 -1.59 -3.45
CA ALA A 502 21.79 -0.24 -3.28
C ALA A 502 20.86 0.75 -3.99
N LYS A 503 20.74 1.95 -3.42
CA LYS A 503 19.91 3.02 -3.93
C LYS A 503 20.69 4.34 -3.95
N ASP A 504 20.70 5.03 -5.07
CA ASP A 504 21.21 6.40 -5.17
C ASP A 504 20.03 7.36 -5.30
N TYR A 505 20.02 8.40 -4.47
CA TYR A 505 18.96 9.39 -4.40
C TYR A 505 19.52 10.75 -4.79
N VAL A 506 18.99 11.32 -5.86
CA VAL A 506 19.33 12.67 -6.30
C VAL A 506 18.14 13.58 -6.07
N ASN A 507 18.30 14.61 -5.26
CA ASN A 507 17.26 15.61 -4.98
C ASN A 507 17.67 16.95 -5.57
N HIS A 508 16.77 17.49 -6.42
CA HIS A 508 16.96 18.77 -7.07
C HIS A 508 15.74 19.68 -6.83
N PRO A 509 15.68 20.39 -5.67
CA PRO A 509 14.71 21.43 -5.44
C PRO A 509 15.04 22.66 -6.28
N ASN A 510 14.02 23.27 -6.88
CA ASN A 510 14.10 24.57 -7.54
C ASN A 510 13.07 25.48 -6.88
N ILE A 511 13.51 26.24 -5.89
CA ILE A 511 12.68 27.14 -5.10
C ILE A 511 12.92 28.54 -5.63
N ARG A 512 11.89 29.15 -6.22
CA ARG A 512 11.98 30.48 -6.82
C ARG A 512 11.64 31.57 -5.83
N GLN A 513 10.58 31.36 -5.03
CA GLN A 513 10.18 32.30 -4.00
C GLN A 513 9.20 31.61 -3.06
N THR A 514 9.60 31.39 -1.83
CA THR A 514 8.71 30.83 -0.81
C THR A 514 8.85 31.67 0.46
N ASP A 515 7.73 32.25 0.90
CA ASP A 515 7.68 32.83 2.22
C ASP A 515 7.82 31.73 3.27
N GLN A 516 8.93 31.75 3.97
CA GLN A 516 9.12 30.96 5.15
C GLN A 516 8.48 31.71 6.32
N SER A 517 7.18 31.56 6.52
CA SER A 517 6.56 31.98 7.76
C SER A 517 7.02 31.02 8.85
N THR A 518 8.10 31.32 9.49
CA THR A 518 8.60 30.60 10.63
C THR A 518 8.02 31.22 11.89
N VAL A 519 7.93 30.43 12.95
CA VAL A 519 7.68 30.92 14.33
C VAL A 519 8.73 31.98 14.74
N THR A 520 9.79 32.17 13.98
CA THR A 520 10.95 33.02 14.27
C THR A 520 11.26 34.12 13.26
N GLY A 521 10.52 34.23 12.14
CA GLY A 521 10.74 35.29 11.14
C GLY A 521 10.40 34.88 9.71
N SER A 522 10.10 35.86 8.84
CA SER A 522 9.82 35.66 7.41
C SER A 522 11.11 35.82 6.61
N ASP A 523 11.83 34.75 6.35
CA ASP A 523 12.94 34.77 5.41
C ASP A 523 12.51 34.19 4.05
N LYS A 524 12.74 34.95 2.98
CA LYS A 524 12.55 34.45 1.63
C LYS A 524 13.72 33.54 1.25
N VAL A 525 13.43 32.27 0.98
CA VAL A 525 14.44 31.32 0.51
C VAL A 525 14.32 31.13 -0.99
N GLN A 526 15.39 31.37 -1.68
CA GLN A 526 15.52 31.14 -3.11
C GLN A 526 16.76 30.31 -3.39
N GLY A 527 16.66 29.31 -4.26
CA GLY A 527 17.83 28.54 -4.66
C GLY A 527 17.53 27.20 -5.32
N SER A 528 18.56 26.68 -5.93
CA SER A 528 18.58 25.34 -6.53
C SER A 528 19.89 24.67 -6.16
N THR A 529 19.83 23.63 -5.35
CA THR A 529 21.04 22.88 -4.97
C THR A 529 20.77 21.38 -5.11
N THR A 530 21.50 20.73 -6.02
CA THR A 530 21.41 19.28 -6.18
C THR A 530 22.21 18.60 -5.07
N LYS A 531 21.56 17.68 -4.37
CA LYS A 531 22.19 16.84 -3.33
C LYS A 531 21.97 15.38 -3.65
N ASN A 532 23.01 14.58 -3.40
CA ASN A 532 23.01 13.15 -3.59
C ASN A 532 23.11 12.45 -2.23
N TYR A 533 22.40 11.33 -2.11
CA TYR A 533 22.40 10.48 -0.92
C TYR A 533 22.45 9.03 -1.36
N PHE A 534 23.02 8.17 -0.50
CA PHE A 534 23.20 6.77 -0.83
C PHE A 534 22.60 5.89 0.27
N GLY A 535 21.79 4.90 -0.14
CA GLY A 535 21.19 3.89 0.72
C GLY A 535 21.58 2.49 0.24
N TYR A 536 21.54 1.54 1.15
CA TYR A 536 21.83 0.14 0.85
C TYR A 536 21.13 -0.78 1.85
N GLY A 537 20.97 -2.03 1.46
CA GLY A 537 20.30 -2.99 2.33
C GLY A 537 20.48 -4.42 1.87
N THR A 538 20.02 -5.31 2.73
CA THR A 538 20.08 -6.76 2.52
C THR A 538 18.91 -7.44 3.18
N GLY A 539 18.51 -8.58 2.64
CA GLY A 539 17.53 -9.49 3.23
C GLY A 539 17.98 -10.93 3.07
N LEU A 540 17.80 -11.71 4.12
CA LEU A 540 18.02 -13.14 4.14
C LEU A 540 16.76 -13.84 4.63
N ARG A 541 16.34 -14.88 3.92
CA ARG A 541 15.36 -15.84 4.40
C ARG A 541 15.97 -17.24 4.36
N TYR A 542 15.76 -18.00 5.42
CA TYR A 542 16.09 -19.42 5.46
C TYR A 542 14.91 -20.22 5.98
N MET A 543 14.46 -21.20 5.19
CA MET A 543 13.38 -22.12 5.52
C MET A 543 13.99 -23.44 6.01
N PHE A 544 13.87 -23.71 7.29
CA PHE A 544 14.37 -24.96 7.87
C PHE A 544 13.47 -26.15 7.43
N PHE A 545 12.17 -25.95 7.56
CA PHE A 545 11.09 -26.83 7.13
C PHE A 545 9.80 -25.99 7.01
N ASP A 546 8.76 -26.48 6.37
CA ASP A 546 7.54 -25.69 6.08
C ASP A 546 6.95 -24.97 7.32
N PRO A 547 6.88 -25.58 8.52
CA PRO A 547 6.42 -24.88 9.72
C PRO A 547 7.40 -23.84 10.29
N LEU A 548 8.63 -23.75 9.86
CA LEU A 548 9.63 -22.84 10.46
C LEU A 548 10.59 -22.22 9.45
N ALA A 549 10.54 -20.92 9.36
CA ALA A 549 11.48 -20.10 8.60
C ALA A 549 11.90 -18.85 9.39
N VAL A 550 13.07 -18.32 9.05
CA VAL A 550 13.65 -17.11 9.63
C VAL A 550 13.89 -16.09 8.52
N LYS A 551 13.59 -14.82 8.79
CA LYS A 551 13.98 -13.68 7.95
C LYS A 551 14.80 -12.70 8.77
N VAL A 552 15.85 -12.18 8.16
CA VAL A 552 16.62 -11.04 8.69
C VAL A 552 16.75 -10.02 7.58
N SER A 553 16.46 -8.77 7.87
CA SER A 553 16.65 -7.70 6.88
C SER A 553 17.19 -6.43 7.51
N TYR A 554 18.02 -5.71 6.74
CA TYR A 554 18.60 -4.46 7.11
C TYR A 554 18.56 -3.47 5.94
N GLU A 555 18.27 -2.20 6.23
CA GLU A 555 18.40 -1.12 5.26
C GLU A 555 18.92 0.16 5.94
N HIS A 556 19.97 0.75 5.38
CA HIS A 556 20.27 2.16 5.55
C HIS A 556 19.49 2.94 4.52
N SER A 557 18.39 3.56 4.92
CA SER A 557 17.47 4.26 4.02
C SER A 557 17.52 5.78 4.21
N ILE A 558 17.22 6.50 3.12
CA ILE A 558 17.16 7.96 3.09
C ILE A 558 15.76 8.35 2.62
N ARG A 559 15.11 9.27 3.35
CA ARG A 559 13.86 9.89 2.92
C ARG A 559 14.07 11.36 2.59
N LEU A 560 13.79 11.70 1.37
CA LEU A 560 13.82 13.10 0.90
C LEU A 560 12.51 13.80 1.28
N PRO A 561 12.55 15.02 1.82
CA PRO A 561 11.32 15.79 2.05
C PRO A 561 10.48 15.88 0.79
N ILE A 562 9.17 15.80 0.92
CA ILE A 562 8.25 15.98 -0.21
C ILE A 562 7.89 17.46 -0.40
N ALA A 563 7.33 17.80 -1.55
CA ALA A 563 6.93 19.16 -1.86
C ALA A 563 5.97 19.76 -0.80
N ARG A 564 5.01 18.95 -0.29
CA ARG A 564 4.07 19.38 0.76
C ARG A 564 4.77 19.71 2.10
N GLU A 565 5.84 19.02 2.46
CA GLU A 565 6.61 19.29 3.69
C GLU A 565 7.44 20.55 3.55
N LEU A 566 8.09 20.71 2.39
CA LEU A 566 8.92 21.89 2.11
C LEU A 566 8.08 23.16 1.89
N LEU A 567 6.96 23.03 1.18
CA LEU A 567 6.22 24.15 0.62
C LEU A 567 4.84 24.34 1.28
N GLY A 568 4.46 23.48 2.25
CA GLY A 568 3.15 23.52 2.90
C GLY A 568 2.01 23.03 2.01
N ASN A 569 0.78 23.04 2.56
CA ASN A 569 -0.42 22.61 1.83
C ASN A 569 -1.40 23.75 1.52
N GLY A 570 -1.07 24.97 1.93
CA GLY A 570 -1.93 26.12 1.69
C GLY A 570 -3.12 26.30 2.64
N THR A 571 -3.41 25.31 3.49
CA THR A 571 -4.53 25.36 4.43
C THR A 571 -4.02 25.32 5.87
N THR A 572 -3.62 24.15 6.33
CA THR A 572 -3.31 23.87 7.72
C THR A 572 -1.83 23.62 7.99
N ILE A 573 -0.99 23.61 6.94
CA ILE A 573 0.44 23.29 7.04
C ILE A 573 1.29 24.44 6.50
N TYR A 574 2.14 24.99 7.34
CA TYR A 574 3.14 26.00 6.94
C TYR A 574 4.32 25.36 6.19
N ALA A 575 4.94 26.16 5.31
CA ALA A 575 6.16 25.76 4.59
C ALA A 575 7.36 25.63 5.55
N ASN A 576 8.29 24.73 5.24
CA ASN A 576 9.61 24.62 5.86
C ASN A 576 10.64 24.12 4.83
N VAL A 577 11.27 25.05 4.14
CA VAL A 577 12.21 24.75 3.04
C VAL A 577 13.61 24.35 3.50
N VAL A 578 13.90 24.47 4.80
CA VAL A 578 15.18 24.09 5.41
C VAL A 578 15.22 22.66 5.94
N LEU A 579 14.15 21.90 5.75
CA LEU A 579 14.08 20.49 6.18
C LEU A 579 15.24 19.67 5.61
N LYS A 580 15.88 18.93 6.52
CA LYS A 580 16.93 17.97 6.20
C LYS A 580 16.29 16.61 5.87
N PRO A 581 16.87 15.83 4.95
CA PRO A 581 16.44 14.45 4.72
C PRO A 581 16.57 13.61 6.00
N GLU A 582 15.58 12.76 6.21
CA GLU A 582 15.68 11.72 7.25
C GLU A 582 16.61 10.61 6.80
N LYS A 583 17.31 10.02 7.76
CA LYS A 583 18.14 8.83 7.58
C LYS A 583 17.71 7.79 8.60
N SER A 584 17.64 6.54 8.22
CA SER A 584 17.30 5.48 9.17
C SER A 584 18.10 4.21 8.93
N ASN A 585 18.52 3.59 10.03
CA ASN A 585 19.00 2.22 10.04
C ASN A 585 17.86 1.32 10.53
N ASN A 586 17.32 0.54 9.62
CA ASN A 586 16.18 -0.34 9.85
C ASN A 586 16.64 -1.79 9.94
N VAL A 587 16.31 -2.47 11.03
CA VAL A 587 16.59 -3.91 11.22
C VAL A 587 15.28 -4.63 11.49
N ASN A 588 15.06 -5.77 10.86
CA ASN A 588 13.97 -6.71 11.20
C ASN A 588 14.53 -8.11 11.39
N LEU A 589 13.93 -8.83 12.33
CA LEU A 589 14.13 -10.26 12.55
C LEU A 589 12.75 -10.90 12.71
N ALA A 590 12.39 -11.80 11.81
CA ALA A 590 11.11 -12.49 11.85
C ALA A 590 11.27 -14.01 11.88
N LEU A 591 10.42 -14.65 12.67
CA LEU A 591 10.14 -16.08 12.66
C LEU A 591 8.75 -16.28 12.08
N PHE A 592 8.60 -17.17 11.10
CA PHE A 592 7.29 -17.45 10.51
C PHE A 592 7.21 -18.89 10.03
N GLY A 593 5.99 -19.35 9.81
CA GLY A 593 5.75 -20.67 9.25
C GLY A 593 4.29 -20.94 8.95
N THR A 594 4.06 -21.96 8.13
CA THR A 594 2.74 -22.49 7.84
C THR A 594 2.72 -23.96 8.25
N TRP A 595 1.79 -24.30 9.11
CA TRP A 595 1.62 -25.65 9.61
C TRP A 595 0.27 -26.21 9.17
N HIS A 596 0.28 -27.47 8.71
CA HIS A 596 -0.91 -28.22 8.29
C HIS A 596 -1.07 -29.46 9.20
N PRO A 597 -1.65 -29.31 10.42
CA PRO A 597 -1.73 -30.40 11.39
C PRO A 597 -2.61 -31.56 10.94
N ALA A 598 -3.60 -31.31 10.10
CA ALA A 598 -4.45 -32.32 9.45
C ALA A 598 -4.97 -31.72 8.15
N GLY A 599 -5.22 -32.50 7.12
CA GLY A 599 -5.41 -32.10 5.72
C GLY A 599 -6.36 -30.93 5.40
N ARG A 600 -7.16 -30.45 6.36
CA ARG A 600 -8.09 -29.32 6.19
C ARG A 600 -7.81 -28.14 7.12
N HIS A 601 -6.74 -28.22 7.92
CA HIS A 601 -6.38 -27.19 8.87
C HIS A 601 -5.10 -26.51 8.45
N THR A 602 -5.08 -25.21 8.33
CA THR A 602 -3.90 -24.41 8.05
C THR A 602 -3.71 -23.39 9.16
N ILE A 603 -2.52 -23.38 9.74
CA ILE A 603 -2.11 -22.37 10.73
C ILE A 603 -0.90 -21.64 10.18
N TYR A 604 -1.03 -20.36 9.97
CA TYR A 604 0.07 -19.45 9.69
C TYR A 604 0.40 -18.65 10.94
N TYR A 605 1.67 -18.45 11.22
CA TYR A 605 2.12 -17.59 12.29
C TYR A 605 3.35 -16.78 11.86
N GLU A 606 3.48 -15.58 12.37
CA GLU A 606 4.66 -14.71 12.22
C GLU A 606 4.88 -13.92 13.51
N ALA A 607 6.13 -13.87 13.97
CA ALA A 607 6.60 -12.99 15.02
C ALA A 607 7.79 -12.18 14.48
N ASN A 608 7.73 -10.87 14.55
CA ASN A 608 8.74 -9.97 14.02
C ASN A 608 9.19 -8.98 15.10
N GLY A 609 10.50 -8.91 15.35
CA GLY A 609 11.15 -7.85 16.11
C GLY A 609 11.79 -6.84 15.19
N PHE A 610 11.73 -5.54 15.54
CA PHE A 610 12.28 -4.49 14.71
C PHE A 610 12.97 -3.39 15.51
N LEU A 611 13.99 -2.78 14.88
CA LEU A 611 14.70 -1.61 15.37
C LEU A 611 14.77 -0.56 14.27
N ARG A 612 14.56 0.72 14.62
CA ARG A 612 14.64 1.88 13.73
C ARG A 612 15.43 2.97 14.44
N TYR A 613 16.56 3.36 13.87
CA TYR A 613 17.39 4.47 14.36
C TYR A 613 17.30 5.60 13.36
N VAL A 614 16.47 6.60 13.66
CA VAL A 614 16.12 7.68 12.73
C VAL A 614 16.80 8.96 13.14
N ASP A 615 17.57 9.54 12.23
CA ASP A 615 18.17 10.87 12.35
C ASP A 615 17.40 11.88 11.51
N ASN A 616 17.29 13.13 12.00
CA ASN A 616 16.55 14.23 11.37
C ASN A 616 15.07 13.85 11.10
N TYR A 617 14.46 13.15 12.02
CA TYR A 617 13.07 12.71 11.88
C TYR A 617 12.13 13.87 11.58
N ILE A 618 11.34 13.80 10.52
CA ILE A 618 10.40 14.84 10.12
C ILE A 618 9.05 14.54 10.75
N GLN A 619 8.65 15.37 11.68
CA GLN A 619 7.35 15.28 12.34
C GLN A 619 6.56 16.58 12.21
N THR A 620 5.25 16.51 12.48
CA THR A 620 4.39 17.68 12.53
C THR A 620 4.45 18.31 13.92
N SER A 621 4.71 19.60 13.97
CA SER A 621 4.54 20.43 15.14
C SER A 621 3.23 21.20 15.01
N VAL A 622 2.37 21.14 16.03
CA VAL A 622 1.07 21.83 16.05
C VAL A 622 1.23 23.17 16.77
N ILE A 623 0.79 24.22 16.11
CA ILE A 623 0.69 25.57 16.67
C ILE A 623 -0.74 25.72 17.20
N GLU A 624 -0.96 25.38 18.46
CA GLU A 624 -2.30 25.25 19.05
C GLU A 624 -3.15 26.53 18.94
N LYS A 625 -2.53 27.71 19.12
CA LYS A 625 -3.24 29.00 19.02
C LYS A 625 -3.84 29.26 17.65
N GLU A 626 -3.21 28.72 16.58
CA GLU A 626 -3.59 28.95 15.21
C GLU A 626 -4.35 27.76 14.63
N GLY A 627 -4.26 26.57 15.26
CA GLY A 627 -4.78 25.33 14.72
C GLY A 627 -4.04 24.86 13.46
N MET A 628 -2.81 25.35 13.30
CA MET A 628 -1.94 25.10 12.15
C MET A 628 -0.84 24.10 12.52
N MET A 629 -0.23 23.49 11.52
CA MET A 629 0.90 22.59 11.66
C MET A 629 2.11 23.06 10.85
N GLN A 630 3.30 22.64 11.24
CA GLN A 630 4.52 22.76 10.46
C GLN A 630 5.33 21.49 10.58
N PHE A 631 5.96 21.08 9.49
CA PHE A 631 6.94 19.99 9.53
C PHE A 631 8.28 20.50 10.05
N VAL A 632 8.84 19.81 11.03
CA VAL A 632 10.12 20.12 11.64
C VAL A 632 10.99 18.86 11.72
N ASN A 633 12.31 19.03 11.72
CA ASN A 633 13.21 17.93 12.02
C ASN A 633 13.37 17.75 13.53
N ASP A 634 13.14 16.54 14.00
CA ASP A 634 13.56 16.08 15.32
C ASP A 634 14.93 15.39 15.14
N PRO A 635 15.98 15.76 15.88
CA PRO A 635 17.33 15.29 15.59
C PRO A 635 17.51 13.79 15.62
N ALA A 636 16.90 13.08 16.57
CA ALA A 636 17.01 11.63 16.66
C ALA A 636 15.81 10.99 17.34
N VAL A 637 15.23 9.97 16.70
CA VAL A 637 14.18 9.13 17.27
C VAL A 637 14.57 7.66 17.12
N HIS A 638 14.57 6.91 18.23
CA HIS A 638 14.76 5.46 18.21
C HIS A 638 13.43 4.77 18.45
N ILE A 639 13.15 3.77 17.61
CA ILE A 639 11.94 2.95 17.71
C ILE A 639 12.37 1.48 17.80
N LYS A 640 11.87 0.79 18.80
CA LYS A 640 12.03 -0.66 18.96
C LYS A 640 10.66 -1.26 19.20
N GLY A 641 10.46 -2.47 18.70
CA GLY A 641 9.17 -3.11 18.89
C GLY A 641 9.15 -4.56 18.49
N VAL A 642 8.02 -5.17 18.82
CA VAL A 642 7.70 -6.54 18.44
C VAL A 642 6.26 -6.61 17.96
N GLU A 643 6.02 -7.46 16.99
CA GLU A 643 4.68 -7.75 16.50
C GLU A 643 4.49 -9.24 16.30
N GLY A 644 3.27 -9.71 16.47
CA GLY A 644 2.92 -11.10 16.26
C GLY A 644 1.59 -11.20 15.53
N GLU A 645 1.47 -12.22 14.70
CA GLU A 645 0.25 -12.54 13.95
C GLU A 645 0.05 -14.05 13.92
N ILE A 646 -1.19 -14.48 14.07
CA ILE A 646 -1.62 -15.86 13.86
C ILE A 646 -2.86 -15.87 13.00
N ARG A 647 -2.91 -16.77 12.02
CA ARG A 647 -4.06 -17.04 11.18
C ARG A 647 -4.36 -18.53 11.20
N TYR A 648 -5.61 -18.84 11.38
CA TYR A 648 -6.12 -20.20 11.31
C TYR A 648 -7.22 -20.28 10.25
N ASP A 649 -7.11 -21.25 9.38
CA ASP A 649 -8.12 -21.59 8.39
C ASP A 649 -8.51 -23.07 8.53
N TRP A 650 -9.80 -23.32 8.61
CA TRP A 650 -10.37 -24.65 8.54
C TRP A 650 -11.25 -24.77 7.30
N ASP A 651 -10.71 -25.44 6.27
CA ASP A 651 -11.42 -25.81 5.05
C ASP A 651 -12.11 -24.59 4.34
N GLY A 652 -11.54 -23.39 4.50
CA GLY A 652 -12.17 -22.15 4.05
C GLY A 652 -13.48 -21.78 4.77
N ARG A 653 -13.93 -22.59 5.75
CA ARG A 653 -15.18 -22.38 6.51
C ARG A 653 -14.97 -21.49 7.71
N LEU A 654 -14.05 -21.86 8.61
CA LEU A 654 -13.72 -21.05 9.77
C LEU A 654 -12.37 -20.39 9.56
N GLN A 655 -12.36 -19.08 9.59
CA GLN A 655 -11.14 -18.27 9.51
C GLN A 655 -11.02 -17.43 10.77
N LEU A 656 -9.89 -17.55 11.45
CA LEU A 656 -9.53 -16.76 12.61
C LEU A 656 -8.21 -16.05 12.33
N MET A 657 -8.13 -14.80 12.73
CA MET A 657 -6.89 -14.01 12.69
C MET A 657 -6.76 -13.22 13.99
N ALA A 658 -5.57 -13.16 14.52
CA ALA A 658 -5.26 -12.25 15.63
C ALA A 658 -3.85 -11.69 15.45
N ASN A 659 -3.68 -10.43 15.80
CA ASN A 659 -2.36 -9.80 15.84
C ASN A 659 -2.25 -8.82 17.00
N VAL A 660 -1.02 -8.59 17.43
CA VAL A 660 -0.67 -7.59 18.42
C VAL A 660 0.64 -6.93 18.03
N SER A 661 0.76 -5.64 18.33
CA SER A 661 1.93 -4.82 18.03
C SER A 661 2.27 -3.94 19.21
N TYR A 662 3.52 -4.05 19.65
CA TYR A 662 4.14 -3.18 20.63
C TYR A 662 5.26 -2.38 19.96
N GLN A 663 5.28 -1.08 20.18
CA GLN A 663 6.29 -0.18 19.64
C GLN A 663 6.64 0.92 20.64
N ASP A 664 7.92 1.08 20.93
CA ASP A 664 8.46 2.07 21.85
C ASP A 664 9.29 3.09 21.04
N ALA A 665 8.69 4.23 20.74
CA ALA A 665 9.33 5.33 20.00
C ALA A 665 9.76 6.43 20.97
N ARG A 666 11.06 6.73 21.06
CA ARG A 666 11.62 7.68 22.01
C ARG A 666 12.48 8.74 21.36
N ASP A 667 12.39 9.98 21.86
CA ASP A 667 13.33 11.05 21.57
C ASP A 667 14.72 10.70 22.14
N GLN A 668 15.73 10.78 21.29
CA GLN A 668 17.11 10.52 21.67
C GLN A 668 18.00 11.76 21.63
N GLN A 669 17.42 12.93 21.52
CA GLN A 669 18.14 14.19 21.57
C GLN A 669 18.53 14.56 23.01
N LYS A 670 19.77 14.34 23.40
CA LYS A 670 20.27 14.69 24.74
C LYS A 670 20.41 16.18 24.96
N TYR A 671 20.84 16.92 23.96
CA TYR A 671 21.11 18.33 24.01
C TYR A 671 20.39 19.07 22.88
N LYS A 672 19.81 20.21 23.16
CA LYS A 672 19.27 21.13 22.16
C LYS A 672 20.40 21.80 21.36
N GLU A 673 20.06 22.53 20.30
CA GLU A 673 21.03 23.25 19.48
C GLU A 673 21.81 24.33 20.28
N ASP A 674 21.23 24.86 21.34
CA ASP A 674 21.86 25.83 22.28
C ASP A 674 22.76 25.17 23.32
N GLY A 675 22.99 23.85 23.24
CA GLY A 675 23.81 23.05 24.14
C GLY A 675 23.16 22.72 25.50
N LYS A 676 21.93 23.14 25.77
CA LYS A 676 21.21 22.79 26.99
C LYS A 676 20.64 21.38 26.93
N PRO A 677 20.51 20.70 28.09
CA PRO A 677 19.84 19.40 28.12
C PRO A 677 18.42 19.47 27.55
N SER A 678 18.03 18.50 26.74
CA SER A 678 16.67 18.37 26.23
C SER A 678 15.77 17.82 27.34
N ALA A 679 14.65 18.48 27.60
CA ALA A 679 13.66 18.01 28.56
C ALA A 679 12.93 16.76 28.06
N THR A 680 12.90 16.53 26.74
CA THR A 680 12.21 15.41 26.09
C THR A 680 13.08 14.18 25.90
N TYR A 681 14.37 14.25 26.26
CA TYR A 681 15.27 13.10 26.13
C TYR A 681 14.70 11.85 26.81
N ASP A 682 14.70 10.73 26.07
CA ASP A 682 14.17 9.42 26.46
C ASP A 682 12.65 9.38 26.76
N ASN A 683 11.93 10.44 26.43
CA ASN A 683 10.47 10.44 26.50
C ASN A 683 9.85 9.79 25.24
N HIS A 684 8.66 9.20 25.43
CA HIS A 684 7.89 8.70 24.30
C HIS A 684 7.48 9.84 23.37
N VAL A 685 7.58 9.59 22.05
CA VAL A 685 7.05 10.50 21.04
C VAL A 685 5.53 10.58 21.21
N PRO A 686 4.96 11.78 21.44
CA PRO A 686 3.56 11.92 21.78
C PRO A 686 2.63 11.62 20.60
N ASN A 687 1.33 11.50 20.93
CA ASN A 687 0.23 11.27 19.98
C ASN A 687 0.47 10.06 19.07
N ARG A 688 1.00 8.96 19.65
CA ARG A 688 1.27 7.70 18.95
C ARG A 688 0.80 6.51 19.78
N PRO A 689 -0.01 5.62 19.18
CA PRO A 689 -0.33 4.34 19.81
C PRO A 689 0.95 3.50 19.94
N TRP A 690 1.21 2.99 21.14
CA TRP A 690 2.40 2.17 21.42
C TRP A 690 2.07 0.69 21.62
N LEU A 691 0.81 0.37 21.89
CA LEU A 691 0.32 -1.00 22.02
C LEU A 691 -1.10 -1.09 21.42
N PHE A 692 -1.26 -1.95 20.43
CA PHE A 692 -2.53 -2.14 19.73
C PHE A 692 -2.60 -3.54 19.10
N GLY A 693 -3.78 -3.96 18.74
CA GLY A 693 -4.01 -5.24 18.09
C GLY A 693 -5.38 -5.36 17.48
N SER A 694 -5.56 -6.41 16.72
CA SER A 694 -6.85 -6.78 16.15
C SER A 694 -7.09 -8.28 16.18
N ALA A 695 -8.36 -8.66 16.21
CA ALA A 695 -8.81 -10.04 16.02
C ALA A 695 -9.95 -10.05 15.02
N GLU A 696 -9.98 -11.08 14.19
CA GLU A 696 -11.04 -11.33 13.22
C GLU A 696 -11.47 -12.79 13.29
N ALA A 697 -12.77 -13.01 13.24
CA ALA A 697 -13.37 -14.32 13.15
C ALA A 697 -14.42 -14.31 12.05
N SER A 698 -14.41 -15.30 11.16
CA SER A 698 -15.47 -15.48 10.18
C SER A 698 -15.81 -16.95 9.98
N TYR A 699 -17.08 -17.21 9.77
CA TYR A 699 -17.58 -18.53 9.45
C TYR A 699 -18.44 -18.51 8.19
N THR A 700 -18.15 -19.41 7.24
CA THR A 700 -18.84 -19.53 5.96
C THR A 700 -19.64 -20.83 5.91
N PHE A 701 -20.97 -20.70 5.82
CA PHE A 701 -21.88 -21.80 5.53
C PHE A 701 -22.01 -21.94 4.01
N HIS A 702 -21.86 -23.16 3.50
CA HIS A 702 -22.04 -23.48 2.09
C HIS A 702 -23.37 -24.20 1.89
N ASN A 703 -24.07 -23.90 0.82
CA ASN A 703 -25.32 -24.57 0.43
C ASN A 703 -26.41 -24.55 1.52
N LEU A 704 -26.55 -23.44 2.26
CA LEU A 704 -27.47 -23.34 3.40
C LEU A 704 -28.92 -23.24 2.94
N LEU A 705 -29.24 -22.47 1.92
CA LEU A 705 -30.60 -22.22 1.44
C LEU A 705 -30.84 -22.73 0.02
N LEU A 706 -29.87 -22.60 -0.87
CA LEU A 706 -29.87 -22.99 -2.28
C LEU A 706 -28.57 -23.70 -2.61
N HIS A 707 -28.51 -24.44 -3.72
CA HIS A 707 -27.23 -24.90 -4.26
C HIS A 707 -26.39 -23.70 -4.69
N ASP A 708 -25.08 -23.78 -4.53
CA ASP A 708 -24.08 -22.77 -4.90
C ASP A 708 -24.24 -21.42 -4.18
N ASN A 709 -24.75 -21.45 -2.95
CA ASN A 709 -24.78 -20.27 -2.11
C ASN A 709 -23.81 -20.36 -0.94
N LYS A 710 -23.45 -19.20 -0.40
CA LYS A 710 -22.62 -19.04 0.78
C LYS A 710 -23.23 -17.97 1.69
N LEU A 711 -23.29 -18.27 2.98
CA LEU A 711 -23.59 -17.29 4.02
C LEU A 711 -22.33 -17.14 4.90
N ARG A 712 -21.69 -15.98 4.85
CA ARG A 712 -20.54 -15.66 5.70
C ARG A 712 -20.95 -14.71 6.82
N LEU A 713 -20.62 -15.10 8.03
CA LEU A 713 -20.73 -14.27 9.22
C LEU A 713 -19.32 -13.84 9.61
N GLY A 714 -19.12 -12.56 9.86
CA GLY A 714 -17.81 -12.02 10.24
C GLY A 714 -17.91 -11.08 11.44
N CYS A 715 -16.88 -11.08 12.26
CA CYS A 715 -16.72 -10.16 13.38
C CYS A 715 -15.26 -9.71 13.43
N THR A 716 -15.03 -8.43 13.66
CA THR A 716 -13.69 -7.86 13.85
C THR A 716 -13.65 -7.09 15.17
N PHE A 717 -12.56 -7.22 15.86
CA PHE A 717 -12.26 -6.50 17.10
C PHE A 717 -10.95 -5.77 16.92
N GLN A 718 -10.92 -4.48 17.26
CA GLN A 718 -9.72 -3.65 17.27
C GLN A 718 -9.55 -3.05 18.65
N TRP A 719 -8.33 -3.14 19.17
CA TRP A 719 -7.94 -2.59 20.45
C TRP A 719 -6.75 -1.67 20.30
N VAL A 720 -6.83 -0.51 20.99
CA VAL A 720 -5.73 0.46 21.11
C VAL A 720 -5.58 0.80 22.58
N HIS A 721 -4.39 0.67 23.11
CA HIS A 721 -4.09 1.09 24.47
C HIS A 721 -3.94 2.62 24.54
N TRP A 722 -4.20 3.22 25.69
CA TRP A 722 -4.13 4.67 25.90
C TRP A 722 -2.72 5.22 25.57
N TYR A 723 -2.64 6.48 25.16
CA TYR A 723 -1.37 7.18 24.90
C TYR A 723 -1.51 8.69 25.12
N PHE A 724 -0.39 9.36 25.44
CA PHE A 724 -0.37 10.80 25.65
C PHE A 724 -0.43 11.60 24.35
N LEU A 725 -1.08 12.78 24.40
CA LEU A 725 -1.15 13.73 23.29
C LEU A 725 0.03 14.70 23.25
N THR A 726 0.73 14.89 24.36
CA THR A 726 1.86 15.82 24.53
C THR A 726 3.02 15.09 25.19
N TRP A 727 4.22 15.67 25.11
CA TRP A 727 5.42 15.12 25.72
C TRP A 727 5.27 14.82 27.21
N GLU A 728 5.79 13.71 27.68
CA GLU A 728 5.71 13.30 29.07
C GLU A 728 6.40 14.28 30.03
N ALA A 729 7.47 14.94 29.57
CA ALA A 729 8.23 15.92 30.32
C ALA A 729 7.46 17.22 30.61
N TYR A 730 6.43 17.56 29.84
CA TYR A 730 5.74 18.84 30.00
C TYR A 730 4.41 18.67 30.75
N GLY A 731 4.21 19.49 31.78
CA GLY A 731 3.00 19.52 32.61
C GLY A 731 2.89 18.38 33.62
N ASN A 732 1.76 18.31 34.30
CA ASN A 732 1.52 17.23 35.28
C ASN A 732 1.02 15.97 34.62
N ARG A 733 1.63 14.84 34.93
CA ARG A 733 1.32 13.52 34.33
C ARG A 733 -0.13 13.06 34.57
N ASP A 734 -0.68 13.39 35.76
CA ASP A 734 -2.02 12.93 36.14
C ASP A 734 -3.15 13.71 35.45
N THR A 735 -2.91 14.98 35.11
CA THR A 735 -3.88 15.85 34.42
C THR A 735 -3.62 15.97 32.91
N LYS A 736 -2.56 15.35 32.39
CA LYS A 736 -2.16 15.44 31.00
C LYS A 736 -3.21 14.83 30.07
N ALA A 737 -3.49 15.52 28.97
CA ALA A 737 -4.39 15.03 27.93
C ALA A 737 -3.85 13.73 27.29
N ARG A 738 -4.72 12.73 27.24
CA ARG A 738 -4.45 11.42 26.64
C ARG A 738 -5.62 10.94 25.81
N ILE A 739 -5.34 10.10 24.84
CA ILE A 739 -6.33 9.26 24.18
C ILE A 739 -6.60 8.05 25.09
N PRO A 740 -7.86 7.76 25.45
CA PRO A 740 -8.19 6.59 26.28
C PRO A 740 -7.98 5.29 25.51
N SER A 741 -7.91 4.16 26.22
CA SER A 741 -7.99 2.85 25.57
C SER A 741 -9.32 2.67 24.87
N GLN A 742 -9.31 2.07 23.67
CA GLN A 742 -10.48 1.95 22.81
C GLN A 742 -10.66 0.50 22.35
N HIS A 743 -11.93 0.10 22.23
CA HIS A 743 -12.36 -1.24 21.85
C HIS A 743 -13.42 -1.14 20.76
N ILE A 744 -13.02 -1.27 19.50
CA ILE A 744 -13.93 -1.13 18.37
C ILE A 744 -14.31 -2.52 17.86
N CYS A 745 -15.60 -2.81 17.85
CA CYS A 745 -16.15 -4.05 17.35
C CYS A 745 -17.02 -3.81 16.11
N ASN A 746 -16.78 -4.58 15.04
CA ASN A 746 -17.62 -4.56 13.85
C ASN A 746 -18.16 -5.98 13.59
N ALA A 747 -19.34 -6.06 13.04
CA ALA A 747 -19.96 -7.32 12.64
C ALA A 747 -20.52 -7.20 11.22
N ASN A 748 -20.43 -8.27 10.44
CA ASN A 748 -20.96 -8.30 9.08
C ASN A 748 -21.58 -9.65 8.75
N ILE A 749 -22.55 -9.62 7.84
CA ILE A 749 -23.23 -10.77 7.27
C ILE A 749 -23.21 -10.60 5.76
N THR A 750 -22.71 -11.59 5.03
CA THR A 750 -22.66 -11.59 3.57
C THR A 750 -23.35 -12.84 3.03
N TYR A 751 -24.32 -12.66 2.16
CA TYR A 751 -24.95 -13.73 1.40
C TYR A 751 -24.55 -13.65 -0.06
N SER A 752 -24.00 -14.74 -0.60
CA SER A 752 -23.52 -14.86 -1.98
C SER A 752 -24.22 -16.01 -2.67
N TRP A 753 -24.56 -15.85 -3.96
CA TRP A 753 -25.21 -16.91 -4.76
C TRP A 753 -24.75 -16.89 -6.22
N LYS A 754 -25.06 -17.96 -6.97
CA LYS A 754 -24.60 -18.19 -8.34
C LYS A 754 -23.06 -18.06 -8.45
N HIS A 755 -22.34 -18.91 -7.71
CA HIS A 755 -20.87 -18.93 -7.70
C HIS A 755 -20.26 -17.56 -7.40
N ASP A 756 -20.79 -16.88 -6.36
CA ASP A 756 -20.37 -15.54 -5.91
C ASP A 756 -20.63 -14.40 -6.90
N SER A 757 -21.43 -14.65 -7.98
CA SER A 757 -21.77 -13.60 -8.95
C SER A 757 -22.63 -12.49 -8.35
N TYR A 758 -23.46 -12.79 -7.38
CA TYR A 758 -24.31 -11.82 -6.68
C TYR A 758 -24.08 -11.90 -5.19
N ASN A 759 -23.95 -10.73 -4.56
CA ASN A 759 -23.62 -10.64 -3.15
C ASN A 759 -24.43 -9.52 -2.49
N ILE A 760 -24.99 -9.80 -1.31
CA ILE A 760 -25.58 -8.80 -0.43
C ILE A 760 -24.83 -8.87 0.90
N SER A 761 -24.39 -7.73 1.42
CA SER A 761 -23.73 -7.62 2.71
C SER A 761 -24.42 -6.58 3.58
N LEU A 762 -24.56 -6.90 4.85
CA LEU A 762 -24.96 -5.98 5.90
C LEU A 762 -23.82 -5.88 6.90
N GLU A 763 -23.51 -4.68 7.32
CA GLU A 763 -22.44 -4.40 8.29
C GLU A 763 -22.92 -3.45 9.38
N CYS A 764 -22.50 -3.72 10.61
CA CYS A 764 -22.58 -2.80 11.73
C CYS A 764 -21.15 -2.48 12.19
N SER A 765 -20.71 -1.26 11.91
CA SER A 765 -19.43 -0.75 12.38
C SER A 765 -19.56 -0.13 13.76
N ASN A 766 -18.54 -0.32 14.62
CA ASN A 766 -18.52 0.15 16.00
C ASN A 766 -19.83 -0.16 16.76
N PHE A 767 -20.24 -1.45 16.77
CA PHE A 767 -21.56 -1.82 17.29
C PHE A 767 -21.70 -1.59 18.81
N LEU A 768 -20.61 -1.42 19.55
CA LEU A 768 -20.61 -1.01 20.97
C LEU A 768 -20.83 0.49 21.16
N ASP A 769 -20.84 1.29 20.08
CA ASP A 769 -20.96 2.75 20.10
C ASP A 769 -19.87 3.44 20.92
N GLU A 770 -18.66 2.88 20.89
CA GLU A 770 -17.48 3.43 21.56
C GLU A 770 -17.15 4.82 21.00
N THR A 771 -16.80 5.76 21.89
CA THR A 771 -16.30 7.07 21.45
C THR A 771 -14.84 6.95 21.05
N ALA A 772 -14.58 6.83 19.76
CA ALA A 772 -13.24 6.59 19.24
C ALA A 772 -12.52 7.88 18.83
N TYR A 773 -11.24 7.95 19.18
CA TYR A 773 -10.32 9.00 18.79
C TYR A 773 -9.05 8.39 18.25
N ASP A 774 -8.44 8.97 17.23
CA ASP A 774 -7.15 8.51 16.75
C ASP A 774 -6.08 9.61 16.80
N ASN A 775 -6.47 10.88 16.69
CA ASN A 775 -5.55 11.99 16.60
C ASN A 775 -6.13 13.22 17.33
N TYR A 776 -5.41 13.82 18.25
CA TYR A 776 -5.76 15.05 18.96
C TYR A 776 -7.24 15.17 19.41
N LYS A 777 -7.84 14.04 19.85
CA LYS A 777 -9.27 13.95 20.24
C LYS A 777 -10.26 14.24 19.11
N LEU A 778 -9.87 14.15 17.84
CA LEU A 778 -10.80 14.23 16.73
C LEU A 778 -11.65 12.96 16.71
N GLN A 779 -12.96 13.11 16.96
CA GLN A 779 -13.88 11.98 17.11
C GLN A 779 -14.21 11.34 15.76
N LYS A 780 -14.17 10.03 15.74
CA LYS A 780 -14.66 9.19 14.64
C LYS A 780 -16.16 8.95 14.77
N PRO A 781 -16.83 8.50 13.68
CA PRO A 781 -18.23 8.11 13.76
C PRO A 781 -18.48 7.05 14.85
N GLY A 782 -19.57 7.17 15.58
CA GLY A 782 -20.10 6.15 16.48
C GLY A 782 -20.65 4.95 15.68
N ARG A 783 -21.63 4.24 16.25
CA ARG A 783 -22.26 3.09 15.57
C ARG A 783 -22.83 3.49 14.21
N ALA A 784 -22.48 2.68 13.18
CA ALA A 784 -22.92 2.92 11.81
C ALA A 784 -23.34 1.61 11.14
N PHE A 785 -24.34 1.67 10.28
CA PHE A 785 -24.87 0.54 9.51
C PHE A 785 -24.65 0.78 8.04
N PHE A 786 -24.27 -0.27 7.32
CA PHE A 786 -24.07 -0.25 5.88
C PHE A 786 -24.76 -1.46 5.23
N ALA A 787 -25.31 -1.27 4.05
CA ALA A 787 -25.78 -2.33 3.17
C ALA A 787 -25.06 -2.20 1.82
N LYS A 788 -24.56 -3.31 1.27
CA LYS A 788 -23.82 -3.36 0.00
C LYS A 788 -24.38 -4.45 -0.89
N PHE A 789 -24.61 -4.12 -2.13
CA PHE A 789 -24.92 -5.06 -3.20
C PHE A 789 -23.76 -5.08 -4.20
N ARG A 790 -23.30 -6.27 -4.61
CA ARG A 790 -22.24 -6.45 -5.58
C ARG A 790 -22.63 -7.50 -6.62
N VAL A 791 -22.30 -7.22 -7.87
CA VAL A 791 -22.44 -8.12 -9.01
C VAL A 791 -21.06 -8.35 -9.63
N PHE A 792 -20.69 -9.62 -9.77
CA PHE A 792 -19.47 -10.04 -10.45
C PHE A 792 -19.83 -11.05 -11.56
N ILE A 793 -19.43 -10.72 -12.79
CA ILE A 793 -19.68 -11.53 -14.00
C ILE A 793 -18.34 -11.70 -14.74
N ASN A 794 -17.98 -12.91 -15.10
CA ASN A 794 -16.78 -13.25 -15.86
C ASN A 794 -17.07 -14.29 -16.97
#